data_0b5827c90c436ea98a8458dc282825b3
#
_entry.id   0b5827c90c436ea98a8458dc282825b3
#
_cell.length_a   1.000
_cell.length_b   1.000
_cell.length_c   1.000
_cell.angle_alpha   90.00
_cell.angle_beta   90.00
_cell.angle_gamma   90.00
#
_symmetry.space_group_name_H-M   'P 1'
#
loop_
_entity.id
_entity.type
_entity.pdbx_description
1 polymer ?
#
loop_
_entity_poly.entity_id
_entity_poly.type
_entity_poly.pdbx_seq_one_letter_code
_entity_poly.pdbx_strand_id
1 'polypeptide(L)'
;MSDPSSPLSLSLRVTAAGKFLQLEGEPWLLKGVAYGPFDGDDSLPSPDQVGRDLCQIAALGCNTLRIYMPPPRWFLEACAAAGIRLLIGWPWPLHTDFLRTRRGVAAIIKTARDVVRSLRGAPAVLGFLVGNEIPADMVRWMGPARVQRFLERVIATCRDEAPEALFGYASYPSTEYLNPRNADFVVCNIYLDDRAALARYLMRLQHVTGDRPLVIGEFGMDTHSYGAARQAEVVAGAWVEMMRAGLAGQVIFSFTDEWFNDGRRLDGDWAFGITMADRTPRAAAVALEAILPSVTRPGQGVQLKARPRFSIIICTYNGSRTLRNALQSVLALPYSDYEIVLVDDGSTDPEVAVIAASYRDVRSFRITHGGLSKARNFGARQASGTILVYLDDDAAATSDWLTYLALAFEDERVGAAGGPNIPPPALSLLEAAIAAAPGGPAAVLLNDTEAEHIPGCNLAVTRAAWEEVGGFDERHRTAGDDVDICWRLLDHGYRISYHAGAMVWHERRQTVRSYFRQQYGYGSAEADLMAQHRHRFSALGGARWRGVIYEPSARRSLATGIIYGGMFGTAPYQFLYAVPRSVAEGWFTSASCGALGFFFLMASLWQTWFLSVAIVLLVPPAWLAARTAVLTAGGLAWPGGAVVGRLHARLIIFLLVLVQPWVRGLARGLGCLRHRVLPAGPWRRWPWFHGWPAGRPKVVAELAFWGEQRGSRTELLTAVLHELERVGWPVMMGDQWSNWDLELKRSGWWLIRLVTATEYHPSDRRLTRVRLHTRATGRTLATAAVTTAVVLAVFLRHASWGVWGLAGSFLLWLVLEYVHGAATSRLLRLVLAAARKLGLQQLDPATSRPASPPVKT
;
A
#
# COMPACT_ATOMS: atom_id res chain seq x y z
N MET A 1 -31.02 20.58 -2.38
CA MET A 1 -30.22 19.56 -1.67
C MET A 1 -31.21 18.56 -1.13
N SER A 2 -31.26 17.34 -1.69
CA SER A 2 -32.12 16.26 -1.22
C SER A 2 -31.58 15.72 0.11
N ASP A 3 -32.49 15.45 1.04
CA ASP A 3 -32.19 14.84 2.33
C ASP A 3 -31.43 13.51 2.13
N PRO A 4 -30.21 13.33 2.68
CA PRO A 4 -29.42 12.13 2.50
C PRO A 4 -30.04 10.88 3.19
N SER A 5 -31.08 11.04 3.97
CA SER A 5 -31.85 9.97 4.63
C SER A 5 -33.06 9.47 3.82
N SER A 6 -33.30 10.02 2.62
CA SER A 6 -34.40 9.58 1.76
C SER A 6 -34.17 8.20 1.15
N PRO A 7 -35.19 7.30 1.08
CA PRO A 7 -35.08 6.00 0.38
C PRO A 7 -34.61 6.11 -1.08
N LEU A 8 -34.76 7.25 -1.72
CA LEU A 8 -34.23 7.58 -3.04
C LEU A 8 -32.70 7.64 -3.08
N SER A 9 -32.02 7.85 -1.93
CA SER A 9 -30.55 7.94 -1.88
C SER A 9 -29.85 6.60 -2.14
N LEU A 10 -30.48 5.46 -1.90
CA LEU A 10 -29.89 4.15 -2.15
C LEU A 10 -29.87 3.74 -3.63
N SER A 11 -30.67 4.37 -4.47
CA SER A 11 -30.58 4.19 -5.94
C SER A 11 -29.28 4.81 -6.49
N LEU A 12 -28.66 5.73 -5.76
CA LEU A 12 -27.41 6.37 -6.11
C LEU A 12 -26.22 5.47 -5.75
N ARG A 13 -25.31 5.30 -6.69
CA ARG A 13 -24.18 4.41 -6.55
C ARG A 13 -23.03 5.08 -5.80
N VAL A 14 -22.49 4.38 -4.78
CA VAL A 14 -21.21 4.74 -4.16
C VAL A 14 -20.07 4.20 -5.03
N THR A 15 -19.07 5.01 -5.31
CA THR A 15 -17.87 4.68 -6.06
C THR A 15 -16.62 4.89 -5.21
N ALA A 16 -15.49 4.32 -5.60
CA ALA A 16 -14.20 4.56 -4.98
C ALA A 16 -13.33 5.38 -5.94
N ALA A 17 -12.87 6.55 -5.50
CA ALA A 17 -12.03 7.40 -6.31
C ALA A 17 -11.00 8.15 -5.45
N GLY A 18 -9.71 7.99 -5.78
CA GLY A 18 -8.63 8.52 -4.96
C GLY A 18 -8.70 7.97 -3.53
N LYS A 19 -8.52 8.82 -2.54
CA LYS A 19 -8.51 8.44 -1.11
C LYS A 19 -9.91 8.29 -0.50
N PHE A 20 -10.97 8.56 -1.24
CA PHE A 20 -12.33 8.64 -0.70
C PHE A 20 -13.31 7.71 -1.41
N LEU A 21 -14.35 7.31 -0.68
CA LEU A 21 -15.60 6.85 -1.27
C LEU A 21 -16.38 8.08 -1.71
N GLN A 22 -17.14 7.98 -2.80
CA GLN A 22 -17.88 9.08 -3.38
C GLN A 22 -19.32 8.70 -3.69
N LEU A 23 -20.22 9.63 -3.44
CA LEU A 23 -21.61 9.57 -3.87
C LEU A 23 -21.85 10.78 -4.79
N GLU A 24 -22.24 10.55 -6.04
CA GLU A 24 -22.42 11.61 -7.05
C GLU A 24 -21.18 12.50 -7.26
N GLY A 25 -19.98 11.93 -7.08
CA GLY A 25 -18.72 12.66 -7.23
C GLY A 25 -18.22 13.37 -5.99
N GLU A 26 -19.04 13.50 -4.94
CA GLU A 26 -18.66 14.11 -3.66
C GLU A 26 -18.16 13.06 -2.65
N PRO A 27 -17.18 13.39 -1.80
CA PRO A 27 -16.72 12.51 -0.75
C PRO A 27 -17.86 12.08 0.18
N TRP A 28 -17.99 10.76 0.36
CA TRP A 28 -19.00 10.13 1.21
C TRP A 28 -18.31 9.32 2.32
N LEU A 29 -18.77 9.47 3.56
CA LEU A 29 -18.21 8.81 4.73
C LEU A 29 -19.00 7.54 5.07
N LEU A 30 -18.34 6.37 5.07
CA LEU A 30 -18.89 5.13 5.57
C LEU A 30 -18.93 5.15 7.10
N LYS A 31 -20.13 5.16 7.67
CA LYS A 31 -20.40 5.08 9.11
C LYS A 31 -21.08 3.74 9.40
N GLY A 32 -20.27 2.75 9.74
CA GLY A 32 -20.72 1.37 9.83
C GLY A 32 -20.78 0.83 11.25
N VAL A 33 -21.56 -0.24 11.40
CA VAL A 33 -21.55 -1.11 12.59
C VAL A 33 -21.62 -2.58 12.16
N ALA A 34 -20.88 -3.45 12.84
CA ALA A 34 -20.91 -4.90 12.64
C ALA A 34 -22.21 -5.48 13.21
N TYR A 35 -22.89 -6.34 12.43
CA TYR A 35 -24.20 -6.89 12.75
C TYR A 35 -24.22 -8.41 12.52
N GLY A 36 -24.29 -9.20 13.58
CA GLY A 36 -24.23 -10.65 13.55
C GLY A 36 -22.85 -11.23 13.22
N PRO A 37 -22.74 -12.57 13.13
CA PRO A 37 -23.85 -13.54 13.04
C PRO A 37 -24.58 -13.76 14.37
N PHE A 38 -25.87 -14.08 14.27
CA PHE A 38 -26.75 -14.36 15.43
C PHE A 38 -27.15 -15.82 15.47
N ASP A 39 -27.70 -16.25 16.62
CA ASP A 39 -28.36 -17.56 16.76
C ASP A 39 -29.75 -17.47 16.11
N GLY A 40 -29.99 -18.27 15.08
CA GLY A 40 -31.26 -18.29 14.37
C GLY A 40 -31.11 -18.70 12.90
N ASP A 41 -32.22 -18.78 12.21
CA ASP A 41 -32.29 -19.05 10.78
C ASP A 41 -31.55 -17.92 10.02
N ASP A 42 -30.79 -18.31 9.01
CA ASP A 42 -29.97 -17.37 8.22
C ASP A 42 -28.95 -16.54 9.05
N SER A 43 -28.67 -16.92 10.31
CA SER A 43 -27.79 -16.17 11.23
C SER A 43 -28.26 -14.74 11.52
N LEU A 44 -29.56 -14.50 11.53
CA LEU A 44 -30.21 -13.20 11.77
C LEU A 44 -31.29 -13.33 12.87
N PRO A 45 -31.60 -12.25 13.62
CA PRO A 45 -32.75 -12.17 14.49
C PRO A 45 -34.07 -12.20 13.69
N SER A 46 -35.23 -12.29 14.42
CA SER A 46 -36.52 -12.20 13.78
C SER A 46 -36.69 -10.89 12.96
N PRO A 47 -37.54 -10.89 11.90
CA PRO A 47 -37.75 -9.68 11.08
C PRO A 47 -38.21 -8.47 11.91
N ASP A 48 -39.02 -8.65 12.93
CA ASP A 48 -39.47 -7.56 13.83
C ASP A 48 -38.30 -7.00 14.66
N GLN A 49 -37.40 -7.88 15.14
CA GLN A 49 -36.20 -7.41 15.86
C GLN A 49 -35.25 -6.69 14.91
N VAL A 50 -35.02 -7.20 13.72
CA VAL A 50 -34.24 -6.55 12.70
C VAL A 50 -34.80 -5.15 12.38
N GLY A 51 -36.13 -4.99 12.25
CA GLY A 51 -36.76 -3.70 12.05
C GLY A 51 -36.43 -2.70 13.16
N ARG A 52 -36.52 -3.13 14.44
CA ARG A 52 -36.17 -2.30 15.60
C ARG A 52 -34.68 -1.96 15.61
N ASP A 53 -33.80 -2.93 15.35
CA ASP A 53 -32.36 -2.75 15.32
C ASP A 53 -31.94 -1.75 14.23
N LEU A 54 -32.52 -1.84 13.02
CA LEU A 54 -32.27 -0.91 11.92
C LEU A 54 -32.69 0.53 12.24
N CYS A 55 -33.85 0.69 12.90
CA CYS A 55 -34.28 2.02 13.37
C CYS A 55 -33.28 2.62 14.38
N GLN A 56 -32.80 1.82 15.32
CA GLN A 56 -31.83 2.27 16.34
C GLN A 56 -30.47 2.60 15.68
N ILE A 57 -30.00 1.78 14.75
CA ILE A 57 -28.75 1.99 14.00
C ILE A 57 -28.81 3.26 13.13
N ALA A 58 -29.95 3.50 12.46
CA ALA A 58 -30.16 4.73 11.69
C ALA A 58 -30.19 5.97 12.60
N ALA A 59 -30.83 5.89 13.77
CA ALA A 59 -30.88 6.99 14.76
C ALA A 59 -29.49 7.34 15.29
N LEU A 60 -28.60 6.36 15.45
CA LEU A 60 -27.17 6.59 15.78
C LEU A 60 -26.42 7.34 14.67
N GLY A 61 -27.02 7.52 13.49
CA GLY A 61 -26.38 8.14 12.32
C GLY A 61 -25.50 7.19 11.49
N CYS A 62 -25.57 5.87 11.71
CA CYS A 62 -24.93 4.87 10.88
C CYS A 62 -25.65 4.73 9.53
N ASN A 63 -24.90 4.51 8.46
CA ASN A 63 -25.41 4.35 7.09
C ASN A 63 -25.04 3.01 6.45
N THR A 64 -24.30 2.18 7.17
CA THR A 64 -23.76 0.90 6.66
C THR A 64 -23.79 -0.19 7.75
N LEU A 65 -24.19 -1.40 7.38
CA LEU A 65 -23.96 -2.61 8.17
C LEU A 65 -22.84 -3.43 7.54
N ARG A 66 -21.93 -3.93 8.36
CA ARG A 66 -21.04 -5.01 7.99
C ARG A 66 -21.60 -6.33 8.50
N ILE A 67 -21.84 -7.28 7.57
CA ILE A 67 -22.34 -8.62 7.88
C ILE A 67 -21.37 -9.68 7.37
N TYR A 68 -21.34 -10.84 8.03
CA TYR A 68 -20.35 -11.90 7.82
C TYR A 68 -20.92 -13.12 7.09
N MET A 69 -22.24 -13.10 6.82
CA MET A 69 -22.97 -14.14 6.11
C MET A 69 -23.80 -13.50 4.98
N PRO A 70 -24.03 -14.23 3.86
CA PRO A 70 -24.93 -13.76 2.80
C PRO A 70 -26.35 -13.63 3.35
N PRO A 71 -26.99 -12.45 3.23
CA PRO A 71 -28.32 -12.24 3.81
C PRO A 71 -29.43 -12.76 2.90
N PRO A 72 -30.59 -13.12 3.46
CA PRO A 72 -31.78 -13.43 2.70
C PRO A 72 -32.40 -12.16 2.08
N ARG A 73 -33.29 -12.35 1.08
CA ARG A 73 -33.87 -11.25 0.32
C ARG A 73 -34.67 -10.26 1.20
N TRP A 74 -35.43 -10.76 2.16
CA TRP A 74 -36.22 -9.90 3.06
C TRP A 74 -35.33 -8.92 3.87
N PHE A 75 -34.13 -9.36 4.25
CA PHE A 75 -33.18 -8.49 4.98
C PHE A 75 -32.59 -7.38 4.09
N LEU A 76 -32.31 -7.70 2.81
CA LEU A 76 -31.91 -6.69 1.82
C LEU A 76 -32.99 -5.61 1.64
N GLU A 77 -34.26 -6.03 1.58
CA GLU A 77 -35.42 -5.14 1.43
C GLU A 77 -35.62 -4.29 2.70
N ALA A 78 -35.46 -4.87 3.89
CA ALA A 78 -35.53 -4.14 5.17
C ALA A 78 -34.41 -3.08 5.28
N CYS A 79 -33.17 -3.44 4.95
CA CYS A 79 -32.05 -2.48 4.94
C CYS A 79 -32.27 -1.37 3.91
N ALA A 80 -32.79 -1.70 2.72
CA ALA A 80 -33.13 -0.73 1.71
C ALA A 80 -34.20 0.26 2.18
N ALA A 81 -35.23 -0.23 2.85
CA ALA A 81 -36.29 0.60 3.42
C ALA A 81 -35.79 1.55 4.54
N ALA A 82 -34.79 1.08 5.31
CA ALA A 82 -34.14 1.85 6.37
C ALA A 82 -33.05 2.83 5.85
N GLY A 83 -32.75 2.85 4.57
CA GLY A 83 -31.67 3.69 4.02
C GLY A 83 -30.25 3.21 4.37
N ILE A 84 -30.08 1.95 4.77
CA ILE A 84 -28.83 1.37 5.23
C ILE A 84 -28.21 0.51 4.13
N ARG A 85 -26.92 0.72 3.86
CA ARG A 85 -26.13 -0.07 2.91
C ARG A 85 -25.46 -1.27 3.58
N LEU A 86 -25.11 -2.29 2.80
CA LEU A 86 -24.51 -3.53 3.28
C LEU A 86 -23.10 -3.73 2.71
N LEU A 87 -22.16 -3.97 3.62
CA LEU A 87 -20.83 -4.49 3.31
C LEU A 87 -20.80 -5.98 3.71
N ILE A 88 -20.78 -6.85 2.69
CA ILE A 88 -21.11 -8.27 2.86
C ILE A 88 -19.85 -9.13 2.77
N GLY A 89 -19.58 -9.92 3.82
CA GLY A 89 -18.63 -11.03 3.81
C GLY A 89 -19.34 -12.38 3.70
N TRP A 90 -18.58 -13.43 3.51
CA TRP A 90 -19.05 -14.82 3.60
C TRP A 90 -17.96 -15.73 4.16
N PRO A 91 -18.32 -16.82 4.87
CA PRO A 91 -17.35 -17.73 5.45
C PRO A 91 -16.73 -18.63 4.39
N TRP A 92 -15.43 -18.85 4.51
CA TRP A 92 -14.68 -19.89 3.81
C TRP A 92 -13.44 -20.24 4.66
N PRO A 93 -12.76 -21.37 4.44
CA PRO A 93 -11.75 -21.91 5.36
C PRO A 93 -10.42 -21.10 5.32
N LEU A 94 -10.44 -19.86 5.82
CA LEU A 94 -9.31 -18.92 5.88
C LEU A 94 -8.14 -19.44 6.74
N HIS A 95 -8.45 -20.23 7.77
CA HIS A 95 -7.49 -20.75 8.74
C HIS A 95 -6.82 -22.07 8.32
N THR A 96 -6.94 -22.47 7.04
CA THR A 96 -6.37 -23.71 6.51
C THR A 96 -5.46 -23.43 5.30
N ASP A 97 -4.69 -24.44 4.86
CA ASP A 97 -3.89 -24.35 3.62
C ASP A 97 -4.80 -24.48 2.38
N PHE A 98 -5.66 -23.46 2.16
CA PHE A 98 -6.65 -23.43 1.08
C PHE A 98 -6.01 -23.39 -0.33
N LEU A 99 -4.74 -23.05 -0.46
CA LEU A 99 -4.02 -23.07 -1.75
C LEU A 99 -3.39 -24.41 -2.09
N ARG A 100 -3.55 -25.42 -1.24
CA ARG A 100 -2.93 -26.72 -1.40
C ARG A 100 -3.43 -27.49 -2.63
N THR A 101 -4.75 -27.46 -2.88
CA THR A 101 -5.37 -28.23 -3.95
C THR A 101 -6.10 -27.35 -4.95
N ARG A 102 -5.99 -27.68 -6.25
CA ARG A 102 -6.75 -26.98 -7.30
C ARG A 102 -8.26 -27.08 -7.11
N ARG A 103 -8.74 -28.22 -6.58
CA ARG A 103 -10.18 -28.43 -6.29
C ARG A 103 -10.68 -27.52 -5.17
N GLY A 104 -9.91 -27.38 -4.07
CA GLY A 104 -10.26 -26.46 -2.98
C GLY A 104 -10.29 -24.99 -3.46
N VAL A 105 -9.28 -24.56 -4.21
CA VAL A 105 -9.27 -23.24 -4.83
C VAL A 105 -10.48 -23.00 -5.72
N ALA A 106 -10.86 -24.00 -6.58
CA ALA A 106 -12.01 -23.89 -7.46
C ALA A 106 -13.34 -23.82 -6.68
N ALA A 107 -13.46 -24.57 -5.56
CA ALA A 107 -14.62 -24.54 -4.71
C ALA A 107 -14.83 -23.16 -4.07
N ILE A 108 -13.79 -22.55 -3.50
CA ILE A 108 -13.87 -21.21 -2.89
C ILE A 108 -14.29 -20.17 -3.94
N ILE A 109 -13.67 -20.19 -5.14
CA ILE A 109 -14.03 -19.27 -6.22
C ILE A 109 -15.48 -19.47 -6.69
N LYS A 110 -15.95 -20.71 -6.75
CA LYS A 110 -17.35 -21.03 -7.10
C LYS A 110 -18.30 -20.44 -6.07
N THR A 111 -18.08 -20.71 -4.77
CA THR A 111 -18.89 -20.15 -3.68
C THR A 111 -18.94 -18.63 -3.74
N ALA A 112 -17.79 -17.95 -3.90
CA ALA A 112 -17.71 -16.51 -4.01
C ALA A 112 -18.56 -15.98 -5.18
N ARG A 113 -18.47 -16.62 -6.36
CA ARG A 113 -19.26 -16.28 -7.53
C ARG A 113 -20.76 -16.44 -7.28
N ASP A 114 -21.16 -17.58 -6.70
CA ASP A 114 -22.55 -17.90 -6.48
C ASP A 114 -23.18 -16.90 -5.47
N VAL A 115 -22.48 -16.55 -4.39
CA VAL A 115 -22.89 -15.51 -3.42
C VAL A 115 -23.10 -14.16 -4.11
N VAL A 116 -22.10 -13.66 -4.84
CA VAL A 116 -22.20 -12.35 -5.48
C VAL A 116 -23.33 -12.34 -6.53
N ARG A 117 -23.48 -13.42 -7.32
CA ARG A 117 -24.56 -13.54 -8.31
C ARG A 117 -25.95 -13.49 -7.66
N SER A 118 -26.14 -14.10 -6.48
CA SER A 118 -27.43 -14.12 -5.79
C SER A 118 -27.84 -12.75 -5.22
N LEU A 119 -26.85 -11.86 -4.95
CA LEU A 119 -27.05 -10.57 -4.30
C LEU A 119 -26.89 -9.37 -5.22
N ARG A 120 -26.47 -9.59 -6.49
CA ARG A 120 -26.24 -8.51 -7.46
C ARG A 120 -27.51 -7.71 -7.74
N GLY A 121 -27.35 -6.41 -7.94
CA GLY A 121 -28.44 -5.51 -8.29
C GLY A 121 -29.37 -5.13 -7.14
N ALA A 122 -29.15 -5.64 -5.91
CA ALA A 122 -29.91 -5.23 -4.76
C ALA A 122 -29.47 -3.84 -4.30
N PRO A 123 -30.40 -2.84 -4.14
CA PRO A 123 -30.03 -1.44 -3.85
C PRO A 123 -29.25 -1.24 -2.56
N ALA A 124 -29.48 -2.10 -1.54
CA ALA A 124 -28.80 -2.05 -0.27
C ALA A 124 -27.33 -2.51 -0.36
N VAL A 125 -26.90 -3.22 -1.40
CA VAL A 125 -25.53 -3.74 -1.49
C VAL A 125 -24.56 -2.62 -1.85
N LEU A 126 -23.70 -2.26 -0.88
CA LEU A 126 -22.55 -1.35 -1.09
C LEU A 126 -21.41 -2.09 -1.78
N GLY A 127 -21.08 -3.27 -1.27
CA GLY A 127 -19.95 -4.05 -1.77
C GLY A 127 -19.69 -5.32 -0.97
N PHE A 128 -18.59 -5.99 -1.34
CA PHE A 128 -18.23 -7.30 -0.84
C PHE A 128 -16.81 -7.34 -0.27
N LEU A 129 -16.64 -8.04 0.86
CA LEU A 129 -15.34 -8.40 1.42
C LEU A 129 -15.04 -9.86 1.10
N VAL A 130 -14.11 -10.10 0.18
CA VAL A 130 -13.78 -11.44 -0.34
C VAL A 130 -13.04 -12.34 0.65
N GLY A 131 -12.73 -11.84 1.83
CA GLY A 131 -12.12 -12.58 2.93
C GLY A 131 -11.88 -11.68 4.14
N ASN A 132 -11.67 -12.31 5.30
CA ASN A 132 -11.43 -11.66 6.58
C ASN A 132 -10.24 -12.31 7.30
N GLU A 133 -9.20 -11.54 7.64
CA GLU A 133 -8.13 -11.90 8.58
C GLU A 133 -7.45 -13.27 8.32
N ILE A 134 -6.92 -13.49 7.11
CA ILE A 134 -6.12 -14.71 6.88
C ILE A 134 -4.90 -14.69 7.83
N PRO A 135 -4.72 -15.73 8.71
CA PRO A 135 -3.66 -15.73 9.71
C PRO A 135 -2.25 -15.53 9.12
N ALA A 136 -1.43 -14.73 9.80
CA ALA A 136 -0.11 -14.33 9.31
C ALA A 136 0.82 -15.53 9.07
N ASP A 137 0.77 -16.56 9.91
CA ASP A 137 1.53 -17.79 9.75
C ASP A 137 1.04 -18.62 8.53
N MET A 138 -0.27 -18.63 8.27
CA MET A 138 -0.85 -19.25 7.08
C MET A 138 -0.46 -18.51 5.79
N VAL A 139 -0.47 -17.16 5.82
CA VAL A 139 0.01 -16.34 4.69
C VAL A 139 1.48 -16.64 4.40
N ARG A 140 2.32 -16.70 5.45
CA ARG A 140 3.74 -17.04 5.33
C ARG A 140 3.94 -18.45 4.78
N TRP A 141 3.17 -19.43 5.27
CA TRP A 141 3.21 -20.82 4.83
C TRP A 141 2.88 -20.99 3.35
N MET A 142 1.77 -20.42 2.91
CA MET A 142 1.31 -20.48 1.53
C MET A 142 2.13 -19.60 0.58
N GLY A 143 2.78 -18.57 1.10
CA GLY A 143 3.54 -17.54 0.39
C GLY A 143 2.69 -16.30 0.05
N PRO A 144 3.07 -15.11 0.56
CA PRO A 144 2.29 -13.87 0.44
C PRO A 144 1.85 -13.53 -0.98
N ALA A 145 2.75 -13.66 -1.95
CA ALA A 145 2.45 -13.37 -3.35
C ALA A 145 1.45 -14.38 -3.98
N ARG A 146 1.36 -15.61 -3.46
CA ARG A 146 0.37 -16.59 -3.92
C ARG A 146 -0.99 -16.27 -3.33
N VAL A 147 -1.05 -15.94 -2.05
CA VAL A 147 -2.29 -15.53 -1.36
C VAL A 147 -2.84 -14.26 -2.01
N GLN A 148 -2.02 -13.24 -2.24
CA GLN A 148 -2.46 -12.01 -2.89
C GLN A 148 -3.02 -12.27 -4.30
N ARG A 149 -2.34 -13.06 -5.14
CA ARG A 149 -2.86 -13.41 -6.48
C ARG A 149 -4.16 -14.22 -6.42
N PHE A 150 -4.31 -15.04 -5.40
CA PHE A 150 -5.57 -15.76 -5.18
C PHE A 150 -6.72 -14.80 -4.86
N LEU A 151 -6.52 -13.87 -3.93
CA LEU A 151 -7.51 -12.83 -3.59
C LEU A 151 -7.84 -11.96 -4.83
N GLU A 152 -6.81 -11.55 -5.59
CA GLU A 152 -7.00 -10.81 -6.86
C GLU A 152 -7.85 -11.61 -7.87
N ARG A 153 -7.68 -12.93 -7.93
CA ARG A 153 -8.49 -13.81 -8.80
C ARG A 153 -9.94 -13.94 -8.30
N VAL A 154 -10.16 -14.04 -6.99
CA VAL A 154 -11.52 -14.06 -6.40
C VAL A 154 -12.24 -12.77 -6.74
N ILE A 155 -11.62 -11.61 -6.47
CA ILE A 155 -12.19 -10.29 -6.77
C ILE A 155 -12.52 -10.17 -8.28
N ALA A 156 -11.60 -10.57 -9.17
CA ALA A 156 -11.85 -10.50 -10.61
C ALA A 156 -13.08 -11.33 -11.02
N THR A 157 -13.19 -12.56 -10.49
CA THR A 157 -14.33 -13.44 -10.76
C THR A 157 -15.66 -12.87 -10.23
N CYS A 158 -15.63 -12.27 -9.04
CA CYS A 158 -16.82 -11.63 -8.43
C CYS A 158 -17.23 -10.37 -9.21
N ARG A 159 -16.27 -9.58 -9.67
CA ARG A 159 -16.52 -8.38 -10.48
C ARG A 159 -17.16 -8.67 -11.83
N ASP A 160 -16.84 -9.83 -12.43
CA ASP A 160 -17.52 -10.28 -13.67
C ASP A 160 -19.02 -10.51 -13.44
N GLU A 161 -19.46 -10.85 -12.21
CA GLU A 161 -20.88 -11.07 -11.86
C GLU A 161 -21.60 -9.78 -11.43
N ALA A 162 -20.90 -8.85 -10.77
CA ALA A 162 -21.44 -7.59 -10.27
C ALA A 162 -20.44 -6.44 -10.49
N PRO A 163 -20.30 -5.94 -11.73
CA PRO A 163 -19.31 -4.91 -12.08
C PRO A 163 -19.57 -3.55 -11.41
N GLU A 164 -20.79 -3.33 -10.92
CA GLU A 164 -21.19 -2.13 -10.20
C GLU A 164 -20.86 -2.14 -8.71
N ALA A 165 -20.63 -3.29 -8.11
CA ALA A 165 -20.35 -3.43 -6.67
C ALA A 165 -18.88 -3.10 -6.35
N LEU A 166 -18.63 -2.66 -5.11
CA LEU A 166 -17.28 -2.44 -4.58
C LEU A 166 -16.72 -3.75 -4.00
N PHE A 167 -15.43 -3.99 -4.19
CA PHE A 167 -14.75 -5.18 -3.68
C PHE A 167 -13.55 -4.81 -2.81
N GLY A 168 -13.43 -5.45 -1.64
CA GLY A 168 -12.33 -5.31 -0.71
C GLY A 168 -11.92 -6.64 -0.08
N TYR A 169 -10.84 -6.59 0.69
CA TYR A 169 -10.38 -7.67 1.58
C TYR A 169 -10.09 -7.06 2.95
N ALA A 170 -10.63 -7.64 4.02
CA ALA A 170 -10.35 -7.20 5.38
C ALA A 170 -9.05 -7.84 5.90
N SER A 171 -8.00 -7.03 5.99
CA SER A 171 -6.73 -7.39 6.62
C SER A 171 -6.71 -7.00 8.10
N TYR A 172 -5.62 -7.32 8.78
CA TYR A 172 -5.37 -6.93 10.17
C TYR A 172 -3.85 -6.79 10.42
N PRO A 173 -3.39 -6.18 11.52
CA PRO A 173 -1.98 -6.19 11.89
C PRO A 173 -1.51 -7.64 12.15
N SER A 174 -0.51 -8.07 11.54
CA SER A 174 0.61 -7.80 10.70
C SER A 174 0.45 -8.32 9.25
N THR A 175 -0.78 -8.39 8.72
CA THR A 175 -1.03 -8.80 7.31
C THR A 175 -1.53 -7.66 6.43
N GLU A 176 -1.41 -6.41 6.87
CA GLU A 176 -1.77 -5.20 6.12
C GLU A 176 -1.09 -5.08 4.75
N TYR A 177 0.00 -5.79 4.53
CA TYR A 177 0.67 -5.90 3.22
C TYR A 177 -0.12 -6.74 2.20
N LEU A 178 -1.08 -7.55 2.64
CA LEU A 178 -2.03 -8.24 1.75
C LEU A 178 -3.05 -7.24 1.23
N ASN A 179 -2.68 -6.60 0.15
CA ASN A 179 -3.42 -5.52 -0.46
C ASN A 179 -3.69 -5.84 -1.94
N PRO A 180 -4.79 -6.59 -2.26
CA PRO A 180 -5.13 -6.97 -3.64
C PRO A 180 -5.22 -5.72 -4.54
N ARG A 181 -4.54 -5.74 -5.69
CA ARG A 181 -4.39 -4.56 -6.55
C ARG A 181 -5.67 -4.13 -7.24
N ASN A 182 -6.55 -5.08 -7.45
CA ASN A 182 -7.86 -4.88 -8.09
C ASN A 182 -9.00 -4.71 -7.08
N ALA A 183 -8.70 -4.52 -5.78
CA ALA A 183 -9.68 -4.08 -4.80
C ALA A 183 -9.96 -2.59 -4.98
N ASP A 184 -11.22 -2.16 -4.82
CA ASP A 184 -11.64 -0.77 -4.98
C ASP A 184 -11.26 0.07 -3.74
N PHE A 185 -11.29 -0.53 -2.56
CA PHE A 185 -10.91 0.06 -1.28
C PHE A 185 -10.17 -0.95 -0.41
N VAL A 186 -9.48 -0.45 0.59
CA VAL A 186 -8.69 -1.28 1.51
C VAL A 186 -9.37 -1.29 2.86
N VAL A 187 -9.50 -2.47 3.45
CA VAL A 187 -10.10 -2.65 4.77
C VAL A 187 -9.07 -3.24 5.72
N CYS A 188 -8.99 -2.68 6.94
CA CYS A 188 -8.14 -3.18 8.00
C CYS A 188 -8.93 -3.23 9.32
N ASN A 189 -8.91 -4.38 10.01
CA ASN A 189 -9.47 -4.51 11.35
C ASN A 189 -8.41 -4.12 12.37
N ILE A 190 -8.72 -3.25 13.32
CA ILE A 190 -7.74 -2.70 14.29
C ILE A 190 -8.37 -2.65 15.68
N TYR A 191 -7.63 -3.10 16.68
CA TYR A 191 -8.02 -3.06 18.09
C TYR A 191 -6.90 -2.41 18.93
N LEU A 192 -6.61 -1.13 18.68
CA LEU A 192 -5.62 -0.33 19.41
C LEU A 192 -6.34 0.68 20.33
N ASP A 193 -6.15 0.57 21.62
CA ASP A 193 -6.78 1.39 22.65
C ASP A 193 -5.96 2.62 23.05
N ASP A 194 -4.66 2.64 22.77
CA ASP A 194 -3.82 3.85 22.90
C ASP A 194 -4.06 4.79 21.73
N ARG A 195 -4.63 5.95 22.00
CA ARG A 195 -5.00 6.95 21.01
C ARG A 195 -3.80 7.43 20.16
N ALA A 196 -2.63 7.60 20.78
CA ALA A 196 -1.45 8.07 20.07
C ALA A 196 -0.85 6.98 19.17
N ALA A 197 -0.89 5.71 19.61
CA ALA A 197 -0.50 4.58 18.78
C ALA A 197 -1.45 4.41 17.60
N LEU A 198 -2.76 4.51 17.82
CA LEU A 198 -3.79 4.46 16.80
C LEU A 198 -3.56 5.55 15.74
N ALA A 199 -3.41 6.83 16.15
CA ALA A 199 -3.17 7.93 15.23
C ALA A 199 -1.95 7.68 14.32
N ARG A 200 -0.81 7.23 14.88
CA ARG A 200 0.39 6.88 14.11
C ARG A 200 0.15 5.71 13.15
N TYR A 201 -0.58 4.69 13.61
CA TYR A 201 -0.86 3.51 12.80
C TYR A 201 -1.81 3.81 11.63
N LEU A 202 -2.81 4.68 11.83
CA LEU A 202 -3.71 5.15 10.77
C LEU A 202 -2.94 5.89 9.66
N MET A 203 -2.02 6.77 10.02
CA MET A 203 -1.15 7.45 9.03
C MET A 203 -0.31 6.44 8.26
N ARG A 204 0.21 5.41 8.95
CA ARG A 204 0.91 4.30 8.31
C ARG A 204 0.05 3.57 7.29
N LEU A 205 -1.18 3.20 7.65
CA LEU A 205 -2.11 2.50 6.78
C LEU A 205 -2.48 3.33 5.56
N GLN A 206 -2.61 4.65 5.69
CA GLN A 206 -2.83 5.55 4.56
C GLN A 206 -1.74 5.44 3.47
N HIS A 207 -0.51 5.13 3.86
CA HIS A 207 0.58 4.87 2.90
C HIS A 207 0.56 3.43 2.35
N VAL A 208 0.13 2.45 3.15
CA VAL A 208 -0.03 1.06 2.70
C VAL A 208 -1.12 0.96 1.64
N THR A 209 -2.21 1.72 1.78
CA THR A 209 -3.33 1.71 0.82
C THR A 209 -2.99 2.36 -0.53
N GLY A 210 -1.95 3.22 -0.59
CA GLY A 210 -1.60 4.00 -1.77
C GLY A 210 -2.70 5.03 -2.10
N ASP A 211 -3.22 5.00 -3.32
CA ASP A 211 -4.19 5.99 -3.81
C ASP A 211 -5.66 5.55 -3.61
N ARG A 212 -5.91 4.51 -2.80
CA ARG A 212 -7.26 3.96 -2.59
C ARG A 212 -7.84 4.38 -1.24
N PRO A 213 -9.19 4.39 -1.12
CA PRO A 213 -9.85 4.64 0.16
C PRO A 213 -9.44 3.63 1.24
N LEU A 214 -9.23 4.11 2.46
CA LEU A 214 -9.02 3.29 3.65
C LEU A 214 -10.29 3.29 4.50
N VAL A 215 -10.78 2.09 4.83
CA VAL A 215 -11.88 1.87 5.75
C VAL A 215 -11.37 0.98 6.89
N ILE A 216 -11.64 1.36 8.13
CA ILE A 216 -11.45 0.47 9.27
C ILE A 216 -12.66 -0.45 9.34
N GLY A 217 -12.41 -1.74 9.10
CA GLY A 217 -13.46 -2.74 9.01
C GLY A 217 -14.02 -3.19 10.36
N GLU A 218 -13.18 -3.17 11.40
CA GLU A 218 -13.57 -3.45 12.78
C GLU A 218 -12.72 -2.59 13.72
N PHE A 219 -13.41 -1.94 14.65
CA PHE A 219 -12.83 -1.26 15.80
C PHE A 219 -13.78 -1.33 16.99
N GLY A 220 -13.31 -1.79 18.12
CA GLY A 220 -14.11 -1.92 19.32
C GLY A 220 -13.27 -2.18 20.55
N MET A 221 -13.94 -2.23 21.70
CA MET A 221 -13.32 -2.55 22.99
C MET A 221 -14.28 -3.40 23.82
N ASP A 222 -13.75 -4.42 24.46
CA ASP A 222 -14.50 -5.28 25.36
C ASP A 222 -14.80 -4.60 26.70
N THR A 223 -16.06 -4.58 27.09
CA THR A 223 -16.49 -3.97 28.38
C THR A 223 -16.28 -4.87 29.57
N HIS A 224 -16.14 -6.20 29.44
CA HIS A 224 -15.83 -7.08 30.56
C HIS A 224 -14.43 -6.78 31.11
N SER A 225 -13.46 -6.57 30.25
CA SER A 225 -12.07 -6.31 30.63
C SER A 225 -11.82 -4.86 31.04
N TYR A 226 -12.50 -3.89 30.39
CA TYR A 226 -12.14 -2.47 30.48
C TYR A 226 -13.25 -1.55 31.02
N GLY A 227 -14.49 -2.04 31.10
CA GLY A 227 -15.65 -1.26 31.54
C GLY A 227 -16.27 -0.36 30.46
N ALA A 228 -17.57 -0.06 30.61
CA ALA A 228 -18.35 0.68 29.62
C ALA A 228 -17.89 2.15 29.42
N ALA A 229 -17.38 2.80 30.47
CA ALA A 229 -16.88 4.17 30.38
C ALA A 229 -15.61 4.24 29.49
N ARG A 230 -14.68 3.31 29.67
CA ARG A 230 -13.47 3.22 28.85
C ARG A 230 -13.79 2.86 27.40
N GLN A 231 -14.74 1.94 27.15
CA GLN A 231 -15.25 1.64 25.81
C GLN A 231 -15.74 2.92 25.12
N ALA A 232 -16.55 3.74 25.80
CA ALA A 232 -17.10 4.97 25.24
C ALA A 232 -15.98 5.96 24.87
N GLU A 233 -15.02 6.18 25.78
CA GLU A 233 -13.85 7.05 25.52
C GLU A 233 -13.04 6.59 24.30
N VAL A 234 -12.70 5.29 24.24
CA VAL A 234 -11.85 4.72 23.20
C VAL A 234 -12.55 4.72 21.84
N VAL A 235 -13.82 4.29 21.79
CA VAL A 235 -14.58 4.22 20.53
C VAL A 235 -14.89 5.61 19.97
N ALA A 236 -15.31 6.57 20.79
CA ALA A 236 -15.53 7.95 20.36
C ALA A 236 -14.21 8.65 19.98
N GLY A 237 -13.14 8.42 20.77
CA GLY A 237 -11.80 8.94 20.48
C GLY A 237 -11.23 8.41 19.16
N ALA A 238 -11.46 7.14 18.84
CA ALA A 238 -11.04 6.54 17.58
C ALA A 238 -11.72 7.22 16.36
N TRP A 239 -13.01 7.53 16.43
CA TRP A 239 -13.70 8.29 15.37
C TRP A 239 -13.02 9.62 15.09
N VAL A 240 -12.64 10.35 16.13
CA VAL A 240 -11.91 11.62 15.99
C VAL A 240 -10.58 11.43 15.28
N GLU A 241 -9.79 10.43 15.70
CA GLU A 241 -8.48 10.16 15.07
C GLU A 241 -8.64 9.68 13.61
N MET A 242 -9.65 8.89 13.30
CA MET A 242 -9.92 8.42 11.94
C MET A 242 -10.32 9.56 11.01
N MET A 243 -11.17 10.50 11.47
CA MET A 243 -11.49 11.72 10.70
C MET A 243 -10.24 12.59 10.51
N ARG A 244 -9.44 12.79 11.56
CA ARG A 244 -8.15 13.52 11.46
C ARG A 244 -7.16 12.87 10.50
N ALA A 245 -7.15 11.54 10.38
CA ALA A 245 -6.29 10.82 9.44
C ALA A 245 -6.83 10.78 7.99
N GLY A 246 -8.02 11.31 7.72
CA GLY A 246 -8.62 11.36 6.38
C GLY A 246 -9.07 10.00 5.85
N LEU A 247 -9.66 9.16 6.71
CA LEU A 247 -10.19 7.85 6.31
C LEU A 247 -11.51 7.99 5.56
N ALA A 248 -11.82 7.01 4.71
CA ALA A 248 -13.07 6.93 3.99
C ALA A 248 -14.22 6.34 4.83
N GLY A 249 -13.91 5.78 5.99
CA GLY A 249 -14.95 5.26 6.90
C GLY A 249 -14.43 4.33 7.97
N GLN A 250 -15.34 3.96 8.85
CA GLN A 250 -15.12 3.02 9.95
C GLN A 250 -16.38 2.17 10.18
N VAL A 251 -16.15 0.94 10.64
CA VAL A 251 -17.16 0.02 11.17
C VAL A 251 -16.86 -0.24 12.66
N ILE A 252 -17.84 0.05 13.50
CA ILE A 252 -17.79 -0.22 14.94
C ILE A 252 -18.02 -1.72 15.15
N PHE A 253 -17.18 -2.37 15.92
CA PHE A 253 -17.36 -3.74 16.34
C PHE A 253 -17.75 -3.77 17.82
N SER A 254 -19.02 -4.03 18.15
CA SER A 254 -20.17 -4.44 17.36
C SER A 254 -21.45 -3.69 17.79
N PHE A 255 -22.59 -3.92 17.11
CA PHE A 255 -23.86 -3.32 17.49
C PHE A 255 -24.31 -3.80 18.86
N THR A 256 -24.29 -5.13 19.08
CA THR A 256 -24.78 -5.76 20.30
C THR A 256 -23.81 -6.84 20.76
N ASP A 257 -23.90 -7.23 22.04
CA ASP A 257 -23.13 -8.36 22.62
C ASP A 257 -23.60 -9.72 22.10
N GLU A 258 -24.76 -9.79 21.53
CA GLU A 258 -25.29 -11.04 20.98
C GLU A 258 -24.47 -11.41 19.72
N TRP A 259 -23.66 -12.47 19.88
CA TRP A 259 -22.79 -12.97 18.82
C TRP A 259 -22.75 -14.50 18.84
N PHE A 260 -22.90 -15.13 17.68
CA PHE A 260 -22.93 -16.58 17.55
C PHE A 260 -21.86 -17.06 16.56
N ASN A 261 -21.01 -17.97 17.00
CA ASN A 261 -19.97 -18.53 16.16
C ASN A 261 -19.73 -20.01 16.48
N ASP A 262 -19.51 -20.86 15.44
CA ASP A 262 -19.23 -22.29 15.55
C ASP A 262 -20.24 -23.08 16.43
N GLY A 263 -21.52 -22.72 16.38
CA GLY A 263 -22.55 -23.36 17.16
C GLY A 263 -22.57 -22.97 18.67
N ARG A 264 -21.92 -21.88 19.05
CA ARG A 264 -21.81 -21.37 20.41
C ARG A 264 -22.14 -19.89 20.49
N ARG A 265 -22.90 -19.47 21.48
CA ARG A 265 -23.08 -18.06 21.85
C ARG A 265 -21.83 -17.56 22.56
N LEU A 266 -21.34 -16.36 22.16
CA LEU A 266 -20.16 -15.71 22.70
C LEU A 266 -20.49 -14.52 23.63
N ASP A 267 -21.76 -14.23 23.87
CA ASP A 267 -22.23 -13.11 24.68
C ASP A 267 -21.71 -13.15 26.14
N GLY A 268 -21.33 -14.31 26.65
CA GLY A 268 -20.69 -14.46 27.97
C GLY A 268 -19.17 -14.21 27.98
N ASP A 269 -18.52 -14.30 26.84
CA ASP A 269 -17.05 -14.18 26.67
C ASP A 269 -16.66 -12.86 25.99
N TRP A 270 -17.60 -12.22 25.25
CA TRP A 270 -17.40 -11.03 24.43
C TRP A 270 -18.44 -9.96 24.72
N ALA A 271 -18.00 -8.77 25.13
CA ALA A 271 -18.87 -7.63 25.39
C ALA A 271 -18.41 -6.39 24.60
N PHE A 272 -18.29 -6.54 23.28
CA PHE A 272 -17.91 -5.47 22.34
C PHE A 272 -19.09 -4.61 21.91
N GLY A 273 -20.33 -5.02 22.18
CA GLY A 273 -21.53 -4.30 21.77
C GLY A 273 -21.56 -2.86 22.27
N ILE A 274 -21.99 -1.95 21.41
CA ILE A 274 -22.38 -0.60 21.85
C ILE A 274 -23.76 -0.59 22.49
N THR A 275 -24.51 -1.72 22.32
CA THR A 275 -25.71 -2.06 23.07
C THR A 275 -25.53 -3.40 23.77
N MET A 276 -26.26 -3.65 24.84
CA MET A 276 -26.33 -4.97 25.47
C MET A 276 -27.11 -5.95 24.57
N ALA A 277 -27.16 -7.22 24.94
CA ALA A 277 -27.91 -8.26 24.21
C ALA A 277 -29.43 -7.96 24.09
N ASP A 278 -30.00 -7.27 25.07
CA ASP A 278 -31.39 -6.78 25.07
C ASP A 278 -31.60 -5.46 24.27
N ARG A 279 -30.57 -4.95 23.60
CA ARG A 279 -30.53 -3.69 22.84
C ARG A 279 -30.51 -2.43 23.70
N THR A 280 -30.33 -2.53 25.02
CA THR A 280 -30.13 -1.35 25.88
C THR A 280 -28.84 -0.62 25.47
N PRO A 281 -28.88 0.68 25.13
CA PRO A 281 -27.70 1.44 24.75
C PRO A 281 -26.67 1.54 25.88
N ARG A 282 -25.40 1.40 25.54
CA ARG A 282 -24.25 1.70 26.41
C ARG A 282 -23.79 3.15 26.25
N ALA A 283 -22.92 3.59 27.14
CA ALA A 283 -22.30 4.92 27.07
C ALA A 283 -21.61 5.19 25.71
N ALA A 284 -21.07 4.16 25.07
CA ALA A 284 -20.48 4.27 23.74
C ALA A 284 -21.50 4.63 22.65
N ALA A 285 -22.72 4.08 22.68
CA ALA A 285 -23.79 4.44 21.76
C ALA A 285 -24.16 5.92 21.90
N VAL A 286 -24.34 6.39 23.16
CA VAL A 286 -24.67 7.79 23.45
C VAL A 286 -23.57 8.76 22.97
N ALA A 287 -22.29 8.40 23.19
CA ALA A 287 -21.15 9.18 22.71
C ALA A 287 -21.09 9.27 21.18
N LEU A 288 -21.44 8.18 20.49
CA LEU A 288 -21.45 8.12 19.01
C LEU A 288 -22.64 8.88 18.42
N GLU A 289 -23.82 8.84 19.05
CA GLU A 289 -25.00 9.60 18.63
C GLU A 289 -24.74 11.11 18.63
N ALA A 290 -23.88 11.60 19.51
CA ALA A 290 -23.45 13.00 19.53
C ALA A 290 -22.52 13.38 18.34
N ILE A 291 -21.90 12.43 17.69
CA ILE A 291 -20.87 12.64 16.64
C ILE A 291 -21.40 12.31 15.25
N LEU A 292 -21.94 11.10 15.06
CA LEU A 292 -22.16 10.51 13.73
C LEU A 292 -23.24 11.22 12.89
N PRO A 293 -24.37 11.69 13.42
CA PRO A 293 -25.41 12.32 12.61
C PRO A 293 -24.94 13.60 11.91
N SER A 294 -24.06 14.38 12.56
CA SER A 294 -23.58 15.67 12.06
C SER A 294 -22.49 15.56 10.98
N VAL A 295 -21.90 14.36 10.76
CA VAL A 295 -20.77 14.17 9.85
C VAL A 295 -21.20 13.36 8.63
N THR A 296 -21.12 13.97 7.44
CA THR A 296 -21.48 13.33 6.16
C THR A 296 -20.28 13.05 5.26
N ARG A 297 -19.13 13.74 5.48
CA ARG A 297 -17.89 13.56 4.72
C ARG A 297 -16.67 13.57 5.65
N PRO A 298 -15.51 13.02 5.23
CA PRO A 298 -14.36 12.77 6.08
C PRO A 298 -13.82 13.98 6.85
N GLY A 299 -13.67 15.13 6.22
CA GLY A 299 -13.09 16.32 6.87
C GLY A 299 -14.06 17.17 7.71
N GLN A 300 -15.36 16.91 7.64
CA GLN A 300 -16.37 17.75 8.28
C GLN A 300 -16.30 17.72 9.82
N GLY A 301 -15.97 16.58 10.41
CA GLY A 301 -15.85 16.40 11.87
C GLY A 301 -14.47 16.76 12.43
N VAL A 302 -13.54 17.24 11.61
CA VAL A 302 -12.19 17.59 12.05
C VAL A 302 -12.22 18.89 12.83
N GLN A 303 -11.86 18.81 14.12
CA GLN A 303 -11.66 19.99 14.95
C GLN A 303 -10.22 20.51 14.80
N LEU A 304 -10.08 21.75 14.34
CA LEU A 304 -8.81 22.46 14.22
C LEU A 304 -8.53 23.32 15.46
N LYS A 305 -7.30 23.33 15.94
CA LYS A 305 -6.87 24.24 17.02
C LYS A 305 -6.95 25.71 16.60
N ALA A 306 -6.64 25.99 15.33
CA ALA A 306 -6.76 27.30 14.72
C ALA A 306 -7.19 27.15 13.25
N ARG A 307 -7.89 28.13 12.73
CA ARG A 307 -8.23 28.22 11.30
C ARG A 307 -7.39 29.32 10.65
N PRO A 308 -6.20 28.96 10.12
CA PRO A 308 -5.33 29.94 9.47
C PRO A 308 -5.97 30.47 8.18
N ARG A 309 -5.69 31.72 7.83
CA ARG A 309 -6.09 32.29 6.54
C ARG A 309 -5.19 31.77 5.44
N PHE A 310 -5.77 31.16 4.41
CA PHE A 310 -5.08 30.66 3.23
C PHE A 310 -5.14 31.64 2.06
N SER A 311 -4.04 31.72 1.29
CA SER A 311 -4.07 32.30 -0.06
C SER A 311 -3.77 31.20 -1.07
N ILE A 312 -4.77 30.82 -1.88
CA ILE A 312 -4.62 29.83 -2.94
C ILE A 312 -4.09 30.53 -4.18
N ILE A 313 -2.86 30.19 -4.59
CA ILE A 313 -2.16 30.76 -5.72
C ILE A 313 -2.19 29.78 -6.89
N ILE A 314 -2.86 30.16 -7.97
CA ILE A 314 -2.93 29.39 -9.21
C ILE A 314 -2.18 30.15 -10.28
N CYS A 315 -1.15 29.53 -10.88
CA CYS A 315 -0.38 30.11 -11.99
C CYS A 315 -0.74 29.38 -13.28
N THR A 316 -0.99 30.14 -14.35
CA THR A 316 -1.37 29.58 -15.66
C THR A 316 -0.54 30.17 -16.79
N TYR A 317 -0.21 29.35 -17.80
CA TYR A 317 0.35 29.76 -19.08
C TYR A 317 -0.25 28.89 -20.18
N ASN A 318 -1.20 29.47 -20.96
CA ASN A 318 -1.95 28.76 -22.00
C ASN A 318 -2.75 27.53 -21.46
N GLY A 319 -3.26 27.61 -20.22
CA GLY A 319 -3.95 26.50 -19.53
C GLY A 319 -5.49 26.52 -19.66
N SER A 320 -6.06 27.14 -20.69
CA SER A 320 -7.53 27.33 -20.86
C SER A 320 -8.33 26.03 -20.72
N ARG A 321 -7.76 24.90 -21.14
CA ARG A 321 -8.41 23.57 -21.10
C ARG A 321 -8.76 23.10 -19.67
N THR A 322 -7.93 23.41 -18.69
CA THR A 322 -8.01 22.87 -17.32
C THR A 322 -8.30 23.92 -16.27
N LEU A 323 -7.95 25.18 -16.52
CA LEU A 323 -8.07 26.30 -15.59
C LEU A 323 -9.49 26.45 -15.01
N ARG A 324 -10.53 26.25 -15.83
CA ARG A 324 -11.93 26.35 -15.39
C ARG A 324 -12.23 25.33 -14.28
N ASN A 325 -11.79 24.09 -14.45
CA ASN A 325 -11.97 23.03 -13.46
C ASN A 325 -11.19 23.31 -12.17
N ALA A 326 -9.95 23.81 -12.27
CA ALA A 326 -9.15 24.21 -11.13
C ALA A 326 -9.85 25.31 -10.31
N LEU A 327 -10.31 26.38 -10.97
CA LEU A 327 -11.01 27.48 -10.29
C LEU A 327 -12.33 27.05 -9.64
N GLN A 328 -13.13 26.22 -10.32
CA GLN A 328 -14.38 25.71 -9.77
C GLN A 328 -14.15 24.87 -8.53
N SER A 329 -13.10 24.04 -8.52
CA SER A 329 -12.78 23.20 -7.36
C SER A 329 -12.41 23.99 -6.11
N VAL A 330 -11.69 25.11 -6.26
CA VAL A 330 -11.30 25.95 -5.12
C VAL A 330 -12.40 26.90 -4.68
N LEU A 331 -13.28 27.34 -5.58
CA LEU A 331 -14.46 28.16 -5.24
C LEU A 331 -15.53 27.38 -4.47
N ALA A 332 -15.54 26.05 -4.61
CA ALA A 332 -16.49 25.17 -3.91
C ALA A 332 -16.01 24.72 -2.51
N LEU A 333 -14.82 25.14 -2.05
CA LEU A 333 -14.27 24.70 -0.77
C LEU A 333 -15.10 25.21 0.42
N PRO A 334 -15.47 24.35 1.37
CA PRO A 334 -16.25 24.74 2.55
C PRO A 334 -15.39 25.30 3.70
N TYR A 335 -14.21 25.81 3.40
CA TYR A 335 -13.33 26.50 4.35
C TYR A 335 -13.68 27.99 4.41
N SER A 336 -13.69 28.62 5.59
CA SER A 336 -14.30 29.95 5.78
C SER A 336 -13.35 31.11 5.50
N ASP A 337 -12.05 30.93 5.62
CA ASP A 337 -11.08 32.04 5.55
C ASP A 337 -9.97 31.77 4.53
N TYR A 338 -10.25 32.06 3.26
CA TYR A 338 -9.28 31.99 2.18
C TYR A 338 -9.55 33.02 1.08
N GLU A 339 -8.54 33.27 0.28
CA GLU A 339 -8.61 34.02 -0.95
C GLU A 339 -8.03 33.24 -2.13
N ILE A 340 -8.37 33.59 -3.35
CA ILE A 340 -7.85 32.97 -4.57
C ILE A 340 -7.11 34.04 -5.39
N VAL A 341 -5.85 33.78 -5.69
CA VAL A 341 -4.97 34.62 -6.51
C VAL A 341 -4.60 33.88 -7.77
N LEU A 342 -5.13 34.32 -8.93
CA LEU A 342 -4.81 33.79 -10.24
C LEU A 342 -3.71 34.65 -10.88
N VAL A 343 -2.62 34.03 -11.35
CA VAL A 343 -1.55 34.70 -12.07
C VAL A 343 -1.40 34.11 -13.47
N ASP A 344 -1.76 34.92 -14.49
CA ASP A 344 -1.50 34.61 -15.90
C ASP A 344 -0.07 35.04 -16.26
N ASP A 345 0.82 34.09 -16.48
CA ASP A 345 2.22 34.31 -16.89
C ASP A 345 2.34 34.71 -18.38
N GLY A 346 1.51 35.64 -18.85
CA GLY A 346 1.56 36.16 -20.20
C GLY A 346 1.07 35.19 -21.27
N SER A 347 -0.04 34.50 -21.03
CA SER A 347 -0.64 33.57 -21.99
C SER A 347 -0.88 34.21 -23.36
N THR A 348 -0.57 33.45 -24.39
CA THR A 348 -0.92 33.84 -25.79
C THR A 348 -2.31 33.37 -26.21
N ASP A 349 -2.91 32.45 -25.45
CA ASP A 349 -4.25 31.95 -25.60
C ASP A 349 -5.25 32.98 -25.02
N PRO A 350 -6.13 33.62 -25.84
CA PRO A 350 -7.07 34.61 -25.36
C PRO A 350 -8.15 34.03 -24.44
N GLU A 351 -8.44 32.74 -24.50
CA GLU A 351 -9.48 32.11 -23.67
C GLU A 351 -9.09 32.13 -22.18
N VAL A 352 -7.82 32.17 -21.85
CA VAL A 352 -7.35 32.29 -20.45
C VAL A 352 -7.87 33.61 -19.84
N ALA A 353 -7.80 34.71 -20.56
CA ALA A 353 -8.31 36.00 -20.08
C ALA A 353 -9.83 36.02 -19.93
N VAL A 354 -10.56 35.34 -20.83
CA VAL A 354 -12.02 35.20 -20.76
C VAL A 354 -12.42 34.38 -19.52
N ILE A 355 -11.73 33.28 -19.27
CA ILE A 355 -11.94 32.44 -18.07
C ILE A 355 -11.66 33.28 -16.81
N ALA A 356 -10.51 33.95 -16.74
CA ALA A 356 -10.14 34.75 -15.57
C ALA A 356 -11.21 35.86 -15.26
N ALA A 357 -11.70 36.53 -16.28
CA ALA A 357 -12.73 37.56 -16.13
C ALA A 357 -14.11 37.01 -15.72
N SER A 358 -14.39 35.70 -15.92
CA SER A 358 -15.69 35.11 -15.58
C SER A 358 -15.88 34.83 -14.09
N TYR A 359 -14.82 34.91 -13.26
CA TYR A 359 -14.88 34.66 -11.81
C TYR A 359 -14.58 35.93 -11.00
N ARG A 360 -15.63 36.60 -10.46
CA ARG A 360 -15.48 37.88 -9.69
C ARG A 360 -14.78 37.70 -8.34
N ASP A 361 -14.90 36.54 -7.73
CA ASP A 361 -14.30 36.24 -6.43
C ASP A 361 -12.82 35.82 -6.52
N VAL A 362 -12.25 35.82 -7.73
CA VAL A 362 -10.85 35.48 -8.01
C VAL A 362 -10.09 36.76 -8.32
N ARG A 363 -9.02 37.03 -7.53
CA ARG A 363 -8.10 38.15 -7.79
C ARG A 363 -7.14 37.74 -8.91
N SER A 364 -7.41 38.24 -10.12
CA SER A 364 -6.65 37.87 -11.32
C SER A 364 -5.61 38.93 -11.68
N PHE A 365 -4.39 38.50 -11.98
CA PHE A 365 -3.28 39.33 -12.41
C PHE A 365 -2.64 38.72 -13.67
N ARG A 366 -2.20 39.59 -14.59
CA ARG A 366 -1.44 39.19 -15.75
C ARG A 366 -0.05 39.82 -15.69
N ILE A 367 0.98 39.02 -15.89
CA ILE A 367 2.38 39.47 -15.91
C ILE A 367 3.03 39.16 -17.26
N THR A 368 4.17 39.78 -17.53
CA THR A 368 5.02 39.40 -18.68
C THR A 368 5.61 38.01 -18.44
N HIS A 369 5.54 37.12 -19.44
CA HIS A 369 6.02 35.74 -19.36
C HIS A 369 7.44 35.65 -18.80
N GLY A 370 7.58 35.04 -17.68
CA GLY A 370 8.84 34.91 -16.95
C GLY A 370 9.12 33.51 -16.41
N GLY A 371 8.15 32.61 -16.47
CA GLY A 371 8.20 31.24 -15.96
C GLY A 371 7.53 31.05 -14.62
N LEU A 372 7.34 29.76 -14.26
CA LEU A 372 6.51 29.33 -13.14
C LEU A 372 6.92 29.94 -11.78
N SER A 373 8.23 29.92 -11.46
CA SER A 373 8.73 30.45 -10.18
C SER A 373 8.45 31.95 -10.01
N LYS A 374 8.59 32.71 -11.10
CA LYS A 374 8.30 34.17 -11.10
C LYS A 374 6.82 34.42 -10.89
N ALA A 375 5.94 33.65 -11.54
CA ALA A 375 4.50 33.74 -11.37
C ALA A 375 4.09 33.38 -9.93
N ARG A 376 4.63 32.29 -9.36
CA ARG A 376 4.39 31.89 -7.95
C ARG A 376 4.84 32.95 -6.95
N ASN A 377 6.04 33.53 -7.14
CA ASN A 377 6.53 34.64 -6.30
C ASN A 377 5.67 35.88 -6.43
N PHE A 378 5.23 36.23 -7.63
CA PHE A 378 4.32 37.36 -7.83
C PHE A 378 3.02 37.13 -7.10
N GLY A 379 2.39 35.98 -7.27
CA GLY A 379 1.17 35.60 -6.55
C GLY A 379 1.32 35.67 -5.02
N ALA A 380 2.44 35.17 -4.48
CA ALA A 380 2.73 35.23 -3.06
C ALA A 380 2.84 36.66 -2.51
N ARG A 381 3.43 37.58 -3.27
CA ARG A 381 3.50 39.01 -2.91
C ARG A 381 2.13 39.71 -2.96
N GLN A 382 1.21 39.28 -3.80
CA GLN A 382 -0.16 39.81 -3.87
C GLN A 382 -1.08 39.19 -2.81
N ALA A 383 -0.72 38.05 -2.27
CA ALA A 383 -1.49 37.31 -1.28
C ALA A 383 -1.49 37.96 0.11
N SER A 384 -2.55 37.77 0.92
CA SER A 384 -2.72 38.31 2.27
C SER A 384 -2.77 37.25 3.37
N GLY A 385 -2.91 35.94 2.99
CA GLY A 385 -3.01 34.83 3.93
C GLY A 385 -1.70 34.54 4.67
N THR A 386 -1.80 33.95 5.85
CA THR A 386 -0.66 33.48 6.64
C THR A 386 -0.04 32.20 6.09
N ILE A 387 -0.82 31.47 5.27
CA ILE A 387 -0.36 30.29 4.56
C ILE A 387 -0.58 30.49 3.05
N LEU A 388 0.48 30.33 2.27
CA LEU A 388 0.50 30.39 0.81
C LEU A 388 0.34 28.99 0.27
N VAL A 389 -0.70 28.71 -0.52
CA VAL A 389 -0.97 27.39 -1.08
C VAL A 389 -0.89 27.44 -2.59
N TYR A 390 -0.03 26.63 -3.18
CA TYR A 390 0.16 26.55 -4.62
C TYR A 390 -0.60 25.37 -5.20
N LEU A 391 -1.44 25.65 -6.18
CA LEU A 391 -2.20 24.67 -6.96
C LEU A 391 -1.94 24.94 -8.44
N ASP A 392 -1.59 23.91 -9.21
CA ASP A 392 -1.37 24.06 -10.66
C ASP A 392 -2.73 24.21 -11.38
N ASP A 393 -2.75 24.83 -12.56
CA ASP A 393 -3.96 25.06 -13.37
C ASP A 393 -4.53 23.79 -14.00
N ASP A 394 -3.81 22.65 -13.92
CA ASP A 394 -4.25 21.30 -14.28
C ASP A 394 -4.51 20.41 -13.04
N ALA A 395 -4.70 21.03 -11.87
CA ALA A 395 -5.07 20.35 -10.64
C ALA A 395 -6.43 20.84 -10.10
N ALA A 396 -7.14 19.96 -9.38
CA ALA A 396 -8.42 20.28 -8.73
C ALA A 396 -8.39 19.80 -7.27
N ALA A 397 -8.74 20.69 -6.35
CA ALA A 397 -8.79 20.42 -4.92
C ALA A 397 -10.00 19.54 -4.55
N THR A 398 -9.81 18.65 -3.55
CA THR A 398 -10.95 17.97 -2.91
C THR A 398 -11.60 18.87 -1.87
N SER A 399 -12.88 18.64 -1.54
CA SER A 399 -13.66 19.53 -0.66
C SER A 399 -13.02 19.79 0.71
N ASP A 400 -12.33 18.82 1.31
CA ASP A 400 -11.72 18.97 2.64
C ASP A 400 -10.20 19.30 2.61
N TRP A 401 -9.67 19.66 1.45
CA TRP A 401 -8.24 19.91 1.21
C TRP A 401 -7.61 20.90 2.19
N LEU A 402 -8.20 22.10 2.35
CA LEU A 402 -7.67 23.11 3.28
C LEU A 402 -7.79 22.71 4.75
N THR A 403 -8.81 21.92 5.11
CA THR A 403 -8.96 21.39 6.47
C THR A 403 -7.77 20.47 6.83
N TYR A 404 -7.40 19.57 5.92
CA TYR A 404 -6.26 18.68 6.14
C TYR A 404 -4.91 19.37 6.05
N LEU A 405 -4.78 20.42 5.24
CA LEU A 405 -3.60 21.28 5.26
C LEU A 405 -3.48 22.04 6.58
N ALA A 406 -4.59 22.59 7.12
CA ALA A 406 -4.58 23.30 8.40
C ALA A 406 -4.10 22.41 9.56
N LEU A 407 -4.48 21.12 9.59
CA LEU A 407 -3.98 20.16 10.56
C LEU A 407 -2.44 20.06 10.60
N ALA A 408 -1.81 20.14 9.42
CA ALA A 408 -0.36 20.02 9.33
C ALA A 408 0.35 21.21 10.01
N PHE A 409 -0.26 22.39 10.00
CA PHE A 409 0.31 23.61 10.60
C PHE A 409 -0.06 23.79 12.09
N GLU A 410 -0.68 22.80 12.74
CA GLU A 410 -0.83 22.78 14.20
C GLU A 410 0.52 22.61 14.96
N ASP A 411 1.56 22.12 14.29
CA ASP A 411 2.95 22.11 14.77
C ASP A 411 3.70 23.33 14.19
N GLU A 412 4.08 24.28 15.04
CA GLU A 412 4.76 25.53 14.66
C GLU A 412 6.11 25.33 13.94
N ARG A 413 6.71 24.14 14.08
CA ARG A 413 7.96 23.79 13.38
C ARG A 413 7.72 23.45 11.89
N VAL A 414 6.47 23.28 11.48
CA VAL A 414 6.13 22.97 10.09
C VAL A 414 6.12 24.24 9.26
N GLY A 415 7.11 24.39 8.39
CA GLY A 415 7.20 25.49 7.43
C GLY A 415 6.45 25.24 6.12
N ALA A 416 6.26 23.95 5.74
CA ALA A 416 5.52 23.57 4.55
C ALA A 416 4.72 22.30 4.77
N ALA A 417 3.66 22.12 3.96
CA ALA A 417 2.80 20.94 3.99
C ALA A 417 2.23 20.62 2.60
N GLY A 418 1.75 19.39 2.43
CA GLY A 418 1.01 18.98 1.25
C GLY A 418 0.47 17.56 1.38
N GLY A 419 0.01 17.01 0.28
CA GLY A 419 -0.59 15.67 0.25
C GLY A 419 -0.45 15.00 -1.12
N PRO A 420 -1.19 13.91 -1.34
CA PRO A 420 -1.16 13.19 -2.60
C PRO A 420 -1.74 14.03 -3.75
N ASN A 421 -1.14 13.90 -4.93
CA ASN A 421 -1.66 14.38 -6.21
C ASN A 421 -1.98 13.17 -7.08
N ILE A 422 -3.25 12.83 -7.19
CA ILE A 422 -3.74 11.60 -7.83
C ILE A 422 -4.28 11.95 -9.23
N PRO A 423 -3.95 11.17 -10.27
CA PRO A 423 -4.55 11.40 -11.58
C PRO A 423 -6.07 11.10 -11.53
N PRO A 424 -6.91 11.92 -12.21
CA PRO A 424 -8.30 11.57 -12.37
C PRO A 424 -8.47 10.24 -13.13
N PRO A 425 -9.64 9.59 -13.07
CA PRO A 425 -9.89 8.37 -13.82
C PRO A 425 -9.57 8.52 -15.31
N ALA A 426 -8.76 7.62 -15.86
CA ALA A 426 -8.32 7.70 -17.24
C ALA A 426 -9.48 7.43 -18.21
N LEU A 427 -9.60 8.24 -19.26
CA LEU A 427 -10.61 8.09 -20.30
C LEU A 427 -10.16 7.13 -21.42
N SER A 428 -8.88 6.80 -21.48
CA SER A 428 -8.32 5.91 -22.50
C SER A 428 -7.22 5.00 -21.93
N LEU A 429 -6.94 3.89 -22.65
CA LEU A 429 -5.84 3.00 -22.33
C LEU A 429 -4.48 3.72 -22.31
N LEU A 430 -4.28 4.64 -23.24
CA LEU A 430 -3.01 5.39 -23.34
C LEU A 430 -2.82 6.30 -22.14
N GLU A 431 -3.84 7.04 -21.74
CA GLU A 431 -3.82 7.88 -20.53
C GLU A 431 -3.54 7.05 -19.27
N ALA A 432 -4.25 5.93 -19.09
CA ALA A 432 -4.01 5.01 -17.97
C ALA A 432 -2.57 4.50 -17.94
N ALA A 433 -2.01 4.12 -19.09
CA ALA A 433 -0.64 3.63 -19.19
C ALA A 433 0.41 4.75 -18.91
N ILE A 434 0.18 5.98 -19.37
CA ILE A 434 1.05 7.13 -19.11
C ILE A 434 0.97 7.55 -17.64
N ALA A 435 -0.23 7.61 -17.06
CA ALA A 435 -0.43 7.94 -15.64
C ALA A 435 0.29 6.94 -14.72
N ALA A 436 0.31 5.67 -15.11
CA ALA A 436 1.00 4.60 -14.39
C ALA A 436 2.50 4.53 -14.66
N ALA A 437 3.01 5.22 -15.69
CA ALA A 437 4.44 5.25 -16.01
C ALA A 437 5.24 6.03 -14.94
N PRO A 438 6.55 5.72 -14.72
CA PRO A 438 7.39 6.44 -13.76
C PRO A 438 7.65 7.89 -14.15
N GLY A 439 8.03 8.71 -13.16
CA GLY A 439 8.50 10.08 -13.39
C GLY A 439 7.38 11.12 -13.43
N GLY A 440 6.17 10.80 -12.89
CA GLY A 440 5.19 11.81 -12.52
C GLY A 440 5.65 12.62 -11.29
N PRO A 441 4.98 13.76 -10.96
CA PRO A 441 5.25 14.49 -9.74
C PRO A 441 4.89 13.64 -8.53
N ALA A 442 5.85 13.41 -7.65
CA ALA A 442 5.68 12.53 -6.49
C ALA A 442 6.37 13.13 -5.27
N ALA A 443 5.72 13.05 -4.11
CA ALA A 443 6.32 13.42 -2.83
C ALA A 443 7.46 12.46 -2.46
N VAL A 444 8.43 12.95 -1.68
CA VAL A 444 9.47 12.13 -1.08
C VAL A 444 9.27 12.15 0.43
N LEU A 445 8.96 10.99 1.00
CA LEU A 445 8.59 10.86 2.41
C LEU A 445 9.76 10.42 3.27
N LEU A 446 9.97 11.10 4.39
CA LEU A 446 10.93 10.73 5.44
C LEU A 446 10.33 9.71 6.41
N ASN A 447 9.05 9.84 6.73
CA ASN A 447 8.26 8.94 7.56
C ASN A 447 6.77 9.07 7.21
N ASP A 448 5.87 8.57 8.06
CA ASP A 448 4.42 8.54 7.78
C ASP A 448 3.76 9.94 7.71
N THR A 449 4.40 10.97 8.27
CA THR A 449 3.85 12.34 8.38
C THR A 449 4.79 13.42 7.89
N GLU A 450 6.04 13.09 7.57
CA GLU A 450 7.04 14.06 7.14
C GLU A 450 7.57 13.75 5.75
N ALA A 451 7.81 14.79 4.99
CA ALA A 451 8.37 14.73 3.66
C ALA A 451 9.72 15.44 3.55
N GLU A 452 10.53 15.01 2.60
CA GLU A 452 11.70 15.76 2.12
C GLU A 452 11.34 16.67 0.94
N HIS A 453 10.27 16.31 0.21
CA HIS A 453 9.79 17.06 -0.94
C HIS A 453 8.29 16.86 -1.13
N ILE A 454 7.59 17.93 -1.44
CA ILE A 454 6.19 17.97 -1.87
C ILE A 454 6.16 18.62 -3.27
N PRO A 455 5.47 18.01 -4.26
CA PRO A 455 5.30 18.62 -5.59
C PRO A 455 4.54 19.95 -5.55
N GLY A 456 4.94 20.88 -6.36
CA GLY A 456 4.41 22.24 -6.40
C GLY A 456 2.94 22.36 -6.78
N CYS A 457 2.35 21.30 -7.35
CA CYS A 457 0.91 21.24 -7.63
C CYS A 457 0.02 21.05 -6.38
N ASN A 458 0.62 20.78 -5.20
CA ASN A 458 -0.08 20.60 -3.92
C ASN A 458 0.85 20.97 -2.76
N LEU A 459 1.40 22.18 -2.79
CA LEU A 459 2.37 22.67 -1.80
C LEU A 459 1.81 23.88 -1.05
N ALA A 460 1.74 23.79 0.27
CA ALA A 460 1.44 24.88 1.18
C ALA A 460 2.70 25.28 1.94
N VAL A 461 2.94 26.59 2.11
CA VAL A 461 4.12 27.13 2.84
C VAL A 461 3.64 28.26 3.74
N THR A 462 4.10 28.33 4.99
CA THR A 462 3.82 29.48 5.85
C THR A 462 4.48 30.72 5.25
N ARG A 463 3.83 31.88 5.34
CA ARG A 463 4.37 33.16 4.82
C ARG A 463 5.74 33.44 5.44
N ALA A 464 5.87 33.25 6.76
CA ALA A 464 7.13 33.50 7.46
C ALA A 464 8.28 32.62 6.88
N ALA A 465 8.04 31.33 6.71
CA ALA A 465 9.06 30.42 6.15
C ALA A 465 9.39 30.75 4.67
N TRP A 466 8.35 31.15 3.88
CA TRP A 466 8.54 31.58 2.49
C TRP A 466 9.39 32.87 2.39
N GLU A 467 9.16 33.85 3.26
CA GLU A 467 9.92 35.10 3.35
C GLU A 467 11.36 34.84 3.81
N GLU A 468 11.55 34.00 4.84
CA GLU A 468 12.88 33.67 5.38
C GLU A 468 13.79 32.98 4.34
N VAL A 469 13.24 32.05 3.55
CA VAL A 469 14.01 31.41 2.49
C VAL A 469 14.10 32.23 1.20
N GLY A 470 13.42 33.36 1.09
CA GLY A 470 13.42 34.27 -0.05
C GLY A 470 12.54 33.82 -1.23
N GLY A 471 11.52 33.00 -0.98
CA GLY A 471 10.58 32.51 -1.99
C GLY A 471 11.18 31.48 -2.95
N PHE A 472 10.55 31.31 -4.12
CA PHE A 472 11.06 30.42 -5.19
C PHE A 472 12.23 31.05 -5.93
N ASP A 473 13.20 30.24 -6.33
CA ASP A 473 14.31 30.70 -7.16
C ASP A 473 13.82 30.85 -8.62
N GLU A 474 13.79 32.09 -9.13
CA GLU A 474 13.28 32.42 -10.47
C GLU A 474 14.15 31.88 -11.63
N ARG A 475 15.32 31.31 -11.34
CA ARG A 475 16.11 30.55 -12.34
C ARG A 475 15.41 29.27 -12.78
N HIS A 476 14.56 28.66 -11.91
CA HIS A 476 13.72 27.50 -12.25
C HIS A 476 12.47 27.93 -12.99
N ARG A 477 12.49 27.88 -14.32
CA ARG A 477 11.39 28.40 -15.15
C ARG A 477 10.24 27.43 -15.37
N THR A 478 10.50 26.11 -15.32
CA THR A 478 9.51 25.07 -15.69
C THR A 478 9.40 23.91 -14.73
N ALA A 479 10.41 23.61 -13.95
CA ALA A 479 10.44 22.51 -12.98
C ALA A 479 11.63 22.65 -12.02
N GLY A 480 11.61 21.96 -10.89
CA GLY A 480 12.68 21.89 -9.89
C GLY A 480 12.60 22.96 -8.81
N ASP A 481 11.74 23.95 -8.97
CA ASP A 481 11.50 25.02 -8.00
C ASP A 481 10.90 24.52 -6.71
N ASP A 482 10.02 23.52 -6.77
CA ASP A 482 9.44 22.84 -5.63
C ASP A 482 10.46 21.99 -4.84
N VAL A 483 11.40 21.36 -5.54
CA VAL A 483 12.51 20.64 -4.90
C VAL A 483 13.46 21.62 -4.21
N ASP A 484 13.81 22.72 -4.90
CA ASP A 484 14.71 23.76 -4.38
C ASP A 484 14.15 24.39 -3.09
N ILE A 485 12.90 24.87 -3.12
CA ILE A 485 12.30 25.50 -1.93
C ILE A 485 12.16 24.52 -0.77
N CYS A 486 11.77 23.26 -1.02
CA CYS A 486 11.69 22.24 0.01
C CYS A 486 13.06 21.99 0.67
N TRP A 487 14.13 21.86 -0.12
CA TRP A 487 15.48 21.68 0.42
C TRP A 487 15.98 22.89 1.21
N ARG A 488 15.70 24.13 0.78
CA ARG A 488 16.06 25.33 1.51
C ARG A 488 15.30 25.44 2.84
N LEU A 489 13.99 25.13 2.87
CA LEU A 489 13.21 25.06 4.11
C LEU A 489 13.81 24.08 5.11
N LEU A 490 14.16 22.86 4.66
CA LEU A 490 14.80 21.86 5.51
C LEU A 490 16.18 22.29 6.01
N ASP A 491 16.96 23.01 5.19
CA ASP A 491 18.29 23.53 5.57
C ASP A 491 18.18 24.69 6.60
N HIS A 492 17.05 25.43 6.63
CA HIS A 492 16.71 26.43 7.66
C HIS A 492 16.10 25.82 8.94
N GLY A 493 15.93 24.46 8.97
CA GLY A 493 15.44 23.75 10.16
C GLY A 493 13.92 23.57 10.23
N TYR A 494 13.17 24.01 9.23
CA TYR A 494 11.74 23.74 9.12
C TYR A 494 11.46 22.26 8.84
N ARG A 495 10.29 21.79 9.27
CA ARG A 495 9.73 20.49 8.89
C ARG A 495 8.76 20.66 7.73
N ILE A 496 8.68 19.66 6.88
CA ILE A 496 7.70 19.57 5.80
C ILE A 496 6.73 18.45 6.16
N SER A 497 5.46 18.77 6.34
CA SER A 497 4.42 17.81 6.68
C SER A 497 3.77 17.20 5.44
N TYR A 498 3.39 15.92 5.53
CA TYR A 498 2.59 15.23 4.53
C TYR A 498 1.32 14.68 5.16
N HIS A 499 0.15 15.05 4.57
CA HIS A 499 -1.13 14.58 5.05
C HIS A 499 -1.92 13.90 3.93
N ALA A 500 -2.27 12.60 4.13
CA ALA A 500 -2.92 11.80 3.08
C ALA A 500 -4.32 12.31 2.68
N GLY A 501 -5.04 13.00 3.59
CA GLY A 501 -6.34 13.61 3.31
C GLY A 501 -6.27 14.92 2.51
N ALA A 502 -5.11 15.60 2.47
CA ALA A 502 -4.89 16.82 1.70
C ALA A 502 -4.68 16.49 0.21
N MET A 503 -5.64 15.81 -0.41
CA MET A 503 -5.55 15.27 -1.77
C MET A 503 -5.99 16.32 -2.81
N VAL A 504 -5.27 16.33 -3.94
CA VAL A 504 -5.72 17.01 -5.17
C VAL A 504 -5.78 16.02 -6.33
N TRP A 505 -6.73 16.21 -7.21
CA TRP A 505 -6.70 15.61 -8.54
C TRP A 505 -5.69 16.36 -9.38
N HIS A 506 -4.81 15.67 -10.11
CA HIS A 506 -3.83 16.32 -10.96
C HIS A 506 -3.69 15.57 -12.28
N GLU A 507 -4.04 16.25 -13.39
CA GLU A 507 -3.98 15.65 -14.72
C GLU A 507 -2.56 15.22 -15.10
N ARG A 508 -2.45 14.02 -15.65
CA ARG A 508 -1.19 13.54 -16.22
C ARG A 508 -1.11 13.87 -17.71
N ARG A 509 0.09 13.80 -18.27
CA ARG A 509 0.27 14.00 -19.71
C ARG A 509 -0.52 12.95 -20.51
N GLN A 510 -1.22 13.35 -21.55
CA GLN A 510 -2.16 12.50 -22.29
C GLN A 510 -1.49 11.80 -23.49
N THR A 511 -0.33 12.27 -23.93
CA THR A 511 0.38 11.70 -25.10
C THR A 511 1.81 11.29 -24.75
N VAL A 512 2.35 10.29 -25.46
CA VAL A 512 3.75 9.86 -25.33
C VAL A 512 4.73 11.00 -25.58
N ARG A 513 4.42 11.88 -26.55
CA ARG A 513 5.29 13.04 -26.87
C ARG A 513 5.33 14.04 -25.71
N SER A 514 4.17 14.38 -25.12
CA SER A 514 4.11 15.30 -23.97
C SER A 514 4.76 14.70 -22.71
N TYR A 515 4.61 13.39 -22.50
CA TYR A 515 5.31 12.66 -21.44
C TYR A 515 6.84 12.78 -21.58
N PHE A 516 7.41 12.46 -22.73
CA PHE A 516 8.87 12.56 -22.92
C PHE A 516 9.37 14.00 -22.89
N ARG A 517 8.59 14.98 -23.36
CA ARG A 517 8.92 16.40 -23.19
C ARG A 517 9.02 16.79 -21.71
N GLN A 518 8.09 16.31 -20.87
CA GLN A 518 8.13 16.51 -19.42
C GLN A 518 9.37 15.85 -18.80
N GLN A 519 9.70 14.60 -19.20
CA GLN A 519 10.89 13.90 -18.70
C GLN A 519 12.21 14.61 -19.10
N TYR A 520 12.26 15.20 -20.29
CA TYR A 520 13.36 16.05 -20.73
C TYR A 520 13.48 17.31 -19.85
N GLY A 521 12.35 17.99 -19.58
CA GLY A 521 12.31 19.15 -18.67
C GLY A 521 12.82 18.81 -17.27
N TYR A 522 12.39 17.67 -16.70
CA TYR A 522 12.89 17.21 -15.40
C TYR A 522 14.39 16.91 -15.41
N GLY A 523 14.93 16.33 -16.49
CA GLY A 523 16.37 16.12 -16.63
C GLY A 523 17.15 17.43 -16.65
N SER A 524 16.65 18.46 -17.35
CA SER A 524 17.24 19.80 -17.36
C SER A 524 17.22 20.43 -15.96
N ALA A 525 16.06 20.40 -15.28
CA ALA A 525 15.92 20.93 -13.93
C ALA A 525 16.84 20.22 -12.90
N GLU A 526 17.08 18.92 -13.05
CA GLU A 526 18.06 18.20 -12.22
C GLU A 526 19.49 18.75 -12.38
N ALA A 527 19.87 19.24 -13.58
CA ALA A 527 21.17 19.88 -13.78
C ALA A 527 21.26 21.26 -13.12
N ASP A 528 20.14 22.04 -13.17
CA ASP A 528 20.04 23.33 -12.47
C ASP A 528 20.14 23.14 -10.95
N LEU A 529 19.39 22.18 -10.40
CA LEU A 529 19.45 21.80 -8.99
C LEU A 529 20.85 21.29 -8.57
N MET A 530 21.53 20.52 -9.43
CA MET A 530 22.87 20.04 -9.15
C MET A 530 23.88 21.19 -9.07
N ALA A 531 23.71 22.23 -9.85
CA ALA A 531 24.58 23.42 -9.80
C ALA A 531 24.43 24.15 -8.44
N GLN A 532 23.27 24.13 -7.83
CA GLN A 532 22.94 24.80 -6.56
C GLN A 532 23.17 23.91 -5.33
N HIS A 533 22.71 22.65 -5.38
CA HIS A 533 22.68 21.69 -4.27
C HIS A 533 23.59 20.49 -4.52
N ARG A 534 24.85 20.73 -4.86
CA ARG A 534 25.81 19.72 -5.30
C ARG A 534 25.94 18.53 -4.32
N HIS A 535 25.85 18.79 -3.01
CA HIS A 535 25.95 17.79 -1.95
C HIS A 535 24.76 16.82 -1.93
N ARG A 536 23.63 17.19 -2.53
CA ARG A 536 22.41 16.35 -2.64
C ARG A 536 22.38 15.47 -3.88
N PHE A 537 23.49 15.38 -4.63
CA PHE A 537 23.61 14.51 -5.80
C PHE A 537 24.72 13.47 -5.63
N SER A 538 24.56 12.33 -6.30
CA SER A 538 25.55 11.25 -6.33
C SER A 538 26.60 11.51 -7.41
N ALA A 539 27.73 10.78 -7.37
CA ALA A 539 28.75 10.81 -8.42
C ALA A 539 28.24 10.40 -9.82
N LEU A 540 27.10 9.69 -9.87
CA LEU A 540 26.42 9.31 -11.12
C LEU A 540 25.34 10.33 -11.55
N GLY A 541 25.23 11.47 -10.87
CA GLY A 541 24.31 12.57 -11.20
C GLY A 541 22.85 12.34 -10.79
N GLY A 542 22.54 11.29 -10.05
CA GLY A 542 21.20 11.08 -9.49
C GLY A 542 21.01 11.81 -8.16
N ALA A 543 19.82 12.38 -7.93
CA ALA A 543 19.48 13.00 -6.66
C ALA A 543 19.53 11.98 -5.50
N ARG A 544 20.10 12.41 -4.37
CA ARG A 544 20.24 11.62 -3.13
C ARG A 544 19.17 12.01 -2.15
N TRP A 545 18.01 11.39 -2.29
CA TRP A 545 16.93 11.55 -1.32
C TRP A 545 17.27 10.85 0.00
N ARG A 546 16.97 11.49 1.10
CA ARG A 546 17.00 10.89 2.46
C ARG A 546 15.78 9.99 2.65
N GLY A 547 14.66 10.41 2.08
CA GLY A 547 13.37 9.72 2.11
C GLY A 547 13.14 8.74 0.96
N VAL A 548 11.94 8.18 0.91
CA VAL A 548 11.45 7.26 -0.12
C VAL A 548 10.44 7.99 -1.00
N ILE A 549 10.59 7.89 -2.33
CA ILE A 549 9.64 8.44 -3.28
C ILE A 549 8.28 7.76 -3.07
N TYR A 550 7.24 8.57 -2.87
CA TYR A 550 5.86 8.07 -2.79
C TYR A 550 5.45 7.54 -4.16
N GLU A 551 5.22 6.22 -4.21
CA GLU A 551 4.73 5.56 -5.43
C GLU A 551 3.39 4.87 -5.14
N PRO A 552 2.46 4.81 -6.10
CA PRO A 552 1.22 4.06 -5.98
C PRO A 552 1.44 2.60 -5.57
N SER A 553 0.50 2.02 -4.85
CA SER A 553 0.62 0.69 -4.20
C SER A 553 1.07 -0.44 -5.12
N ALA A 554 0.76 -0.37 -6.43
CA ALA A 554 1.18 -1.37 -7.42
C ALA A 554 2.71 -1.51 -7.56
N ARG A 555 3.47 -0.43 -7.30
CA ARG A 555 4.94 -0.42 -7.35
C ARG A 555 5.59 -0.73 -6.00
N ARG A 556 4.93 -0.37 -4.89
CA ARG A 556 5.42 -0.61 -3.53
C ARG A 556 5.59 -2.09 -3.21
N SER A 557 4.81 -2.97 -3.79
CA SER A 557 4.86 -4.42 -3.50
C SER A 557 6.22 -5.07 -3.81
N LEU A 558 7.13 -4.34 -4.45
CA LEU A 558 8.50 -4.79 -4.73
C LEU A 558 9.54 -4.31 -3.70
N ALA A 559 9.24 -3.24 -2.97
CA ALA A 559 10.18 -2.55 -2.08
C ALA A 559 9.75 -2.57 -0.59
N THR A 560 8.52 -2.95 -0.28
CA THR A 560 8.03 -3.01 1.12
C THR A 560 8.43 -4.32 1.77
N GLY A 561 9.09 -4.25 2.90
CA GLY A 561 9.32 -5.41 3.75
C GLY A 561 7.99 -6.01 4.21
N ILE A 562 7.88 -7.34 4.14
CA ILE A 562 6.73 -8.08 4.64
C ILE A 562 6.98 -8.39 6.11
N ILE A 563 6.06 -7.99 6.99
CA ILE A 563 6.12 -8.28 8.42
C ILE A 563 5.43 -9.61 8.67
N TYR A 564 6.13 -10.57 9.25
CA TYR A 564 5.56 -11.90 9.55
C TYR A 564 5.16 -12.08 11.01
N GLY A 565 5.41 -11.12 11.88
CA GLY A 565 5.06 -11.15 13.27
C GLY A 565 5.99 -11.97 14.18
N GLY A 566 7.02 -12.64 13.63
CA GLY A 566 7.98 -13.45 14.38
C GLY A 566 7.40 -14.75 14.95
N MET A 567 8.18 -15.41 15.84
CA MET A 567 7.82 -16.71 16.42
C MET A 567 6.73 -16.60 17.50
N PHE A 568 6.86 -15.66 18.41
CA PHE A 568 6.01 -15.50 19.59
C PHE A 568 5.23 -14.19 19.64
N GLY A 569 5.25 -13.39 18.60
CA GLY A 569 4.66 -12.07 18.65
C GLY A 569 4.07 -11.58 17.34
N THR A 570 3.22 -10.58 17.49
CA THR A 570 2.78 -9.69 16.44
C THR A 570 3.64 -8.44 16.49
N ALA A 571 4.04 -7.91 15.32
CA ALA A 571 4.68 -6.62 15.24
C ALA A 571 3.72 -5.66 14.56
N PRO A 572 2.87 -4.99 15.29
CA PRO A 572 1.87 -4.12 14.69
C PRO A 572 2.50 -2.88 14.03
N TYR A 573 3.78 -2.59 14.29
CA TYR A 573 4.36 -1.32 13.88
C TYR A 573 5.85 -1.41 13.52
N GLN A 574 6.20 -1.15 12.25
CA GLN A 574 7.60 -1.04 11.81
C GLN A 574 7.77 0.04 10.72
N PHE A 575 8.97 0.66 10.67
CA PHE A 575 9.31 1.67 9.66
C PHE A 575 9.53 1.04 8.27
N LEU A 576 8.69 1.36 7.29
CA LEU A 576 8.82 0.90 5.90
C LEU A 576 9.72 1.80 5.03
N TYR A 577 10.18 2.94 5.55
CA TYR A 577 10.89 3.95 4.77
C TYR A 577 12.41 3.72 4.66
N ALA A 578 12.95 2.79 5.44
CA ALA A 578 14.37 2.52 5.52
C ALA A 578 14.85 1.35 4.64
N VAL A 579 14.05 0.87 3.69
CA VAL A 579 14.47 -0.22 2.78
C VAL A 579 15.52 0.32 1.82
N PRO A 580 16.80 -0.09 1.93
CA PRO A 580 17.82 0.36 1.00
C PRO A 580 17.49 -0.17 -0.40
N ARG A 581 17.35 0.72 -1.39
CA ARG A 581 17.35 0.31 -2.80
C ARG A 581 18.64 -0.45 -3.07
N SER A 582 18.55 -1.59 -3.75
CA SER A 582 19.77 -2.29 -4.15
C SER A 582 20.57 -1.37 -5.09
N VAL A 583 21.85 -1.20 -4.80
CA VAL A 583 22.74 -0.38 -5.62
C VAL A 583 22.76 -0.87 -7.08
N ALA A 584 22.64 -2.19 -7.26
CA ALA A 584 22.53 -2.84 -8.55
C ALA A 584 21.28 -2.38 -9.32
N GLU A 585 20.12 -2.28 -8.65
CA GLU A 585 18.88 -1.81 -9.28
C GLU A 585 19.01 -0.34 -9.72
N GLY A 586 19.59 0.52 -8.88
CA GLY A 586 19.89 1.91 -9.22
C GLY A 586 20.87 2.07 -10.40
N TRP A 587 21.87 1.19 -10.50
CA TRP A 587 22.80 1.17 -11.62
C TRP A 587 22.11 0.71 -12.92
N PHE A 588 21.41 -0.42 -12.91
CA PHE A 588 20.75 -0.96 -14.08
C PHE A 588 19.60 -0.09 -14.63
N THR A 589 19.01 0.77 -13.80
CA THR A 589 18.00 1.76 -14.24
C THR A 589 18.62 3.10 -14.65
N SER A 590 19.96 3.25 -14.62
CA SER A 590 20.63 4.49 -14.99
C SER A 590 20.82 4.61 -16.51
N ALA A 591 20.75 5.85 -17.00
CA ALA A 591 21.09 6.16 -18.40
C ALA A 591 22.54 5.77 -18.75
N SER A 592 23.47 5.85 -17.78
CA SER A 592 24.87 5.49 -17.95
C SER A 592 25.06 4.00 -18.25
N CYS A 593 24.35 3.12 -17.52
CA CYS A 593 24.37 1.68 -17.78
C CYS A 593 23.86 1.36 -19.18
N GLY A 594 22.73 1.96 -19.57
CA GLY A 594 22.17 1.78 -20.90
C GLY A 594 23.09 2.28 -22.01
N ALA A 595 23.68 3.49 -21.88
CA ALA A 595 24.62 4.04 -22.86
C ALA A 595 25.86 3.15 -23.02
N LEU A 596 26.42 2.67 -21.90
CA LEU A 596 27.55 1.74 -21.92
C LEU A 596 27.19 0.40 -22.60
N GLY A 597 25.99 -0.12 -22.28
CA GLY A 597 25.45 -1.34 -22.90
C GLY A 597 25.28 -1.19 -24.42
N PHE A 598 24.77 -0.05 -24.88
CA PHE A 598 24.62 0.24 -26.31
C PHE A 598 25.98 0.43 -26.98
N PHE A 599 26.94 1.11 -26.32
CA PHE A 599 28.32 1.24 -26.81
C PHE A 599 28.95 -0.15 -27.05
N PHE A 600 28.87 -1.06 -26.08
CA PHE A 600 29.41 -2.40 -26.24
C PHE A 600 28.65 -3.25 -27.28
N LEU A 601 27.34 -2.99 -27.46
CA LEU A 601 26.57 -3.61 -28.54
C LEU A 601 27.09 -3.17 -29.91
N MET A 602 27.40 -1.89 -30.12
CA MET A 602 28.00 -1.40 -31.35
C MET A 602 29.44 -1.93 -31.52
N ALA A 603 30.23 -1.95 -30.44
CA ALA A 603 31.59 -2.51 -30.44
C ALA A 603 31.60 -4.03 -30.73
N SER A 604 30.51 -4.75 -30.47
CA SER A 604 30.39 -6.18 -30.79
C SER A 604 30.40 -6.48 -32.28
N LEU A 605 30.12 -5.47 -33.14
CA LEU A 605 30.30 -5.57 -34.61
C LEU A 605 31.79 -5.69 -35.01
N TRP A 606 32.67 -5.25 -34.13
CA TRP A 606 34.12 -5.33 -34.34
C TRP A 606 34.72 -6.56 -33.63
N GLN A 607 34.31 -6.81 -32.39
CA GLN A 607 34.80 -7.92 -31.57
C GLN A 607 33.64 -8.61 -30.83
N THR A 608 33.36 -9.84 -31.18
CA THR A 608 32.17 -10.58 -30.71
C THR A 608 32.05 -10.72 -29.19
N TRP A 609 33.17 -10.70 -28.43
CA TRP A 609 33.11 -10.82 -26.97
C TRP A 609 32.45 -9.59 -26.29
N PHE A 610 32.44 -8.40 -26.94
CA PHE A 610 31.71 -7.23 -26.45
C PHE A 610 30.21 -7.48 -26.41
N LEU A 611 29.68 -8.42 -27.19
CA LEU A 611 28.28 -8.83 -27.11
C LEU A 611 27.91 -9.37 -25.71
N SER A 612 28.80 -10.12 -25.08
CA SER A 612 28.58 -10.64 -23.72
C SER A 612 28.47 -9.51 -22.71
N VAL A 613 29.30 -8.45 -22.82
CA VAL A 613 29.25 -7.27 -21.96
C VAL A 613 27.95 -6.49 -22.22
N ALA A 614 27.56 -6.31 -23.49
CA ALA A 614 26.31 -5.66 -23.86
C ALA A 614 25.09 -6.37 -23.28
N ILE A 615 25.05 -7.70 -23.33
CA ILE A 615 23.98 -8.54 -22.77
C ILE A 615 23.87 -8.32 -21.24
N VAL A 616 24.99 -8.34 -20.52
CA VAL A 616 25.04 -8.11 -19.07
C VAL A 616 24.53 -6.72 -18.69
N LEU A 617 24.74 -5.72 -19.53
CA LEU A 617 24.33 -4.33 -19.27
C LEU A 617 22.90 -4.03 -19.75
N LEU A 618 22.37 -4.67 -20.80
CA LEU A 618 21.08 -4.35 -21.42
C LEU A 618 19.94 -5.28 -20.96
N VAL A 619 20.23 -6.55 -20.68
CA VAL A 619 19.19 -7.51 -20.27
C VAL A 619 18.56 -7.18 -18.91
N PRO A 620 19.32 -6.82 -17.85
CA PRO A 620 18.70 -6.47 -16.56
C PRO A 620 17.76 -5.24 -16.63
N PRO A 621 18.12 -4.10 -17.29
CA PRO A 621 17.18 -2.98 -17.48
C PRO A 621 15.91 -3.40 -18.22
N ALA A 622 16.04 -4.16 -19.31
CA ALA A 622 14.88 -4.66 -20.08
C ALA A 622 13.99 -5.58 -19.23
N TRP A 623 14.59 -6.47 -18.45
CA TRP A 623 13.87 -7.34 -17.52
C TRP A 623 13.15 -6.54 -16.42
N LEU A 624 13.80 -5.54 -15.82
CA LEU A 624 13.20 -4.65 -14.83
C LEU A 624 12.02 -3.87 -15.42
N ALA A 625 12.16 -3.35 -16.65
CA ALA A 625 11.09 -2.65 -17.36
C ALA A 625 9.90 -3.59 -17.66
N ALA A 626 10.15 -4.81 -18.14
CA ALA A 626 9.11 -5.82 -18.39
C ALA A 626 8.39 -6.21 -17.09
N ARG A 627 9.14 -6.43 -16.01
CA ARG A 627 8.58 -6.73 -14.69
C ARG A 627 7.70 -5.57 -14.19
N THR A 628 8.17 -4.33 -14.28
CA THR A 628 7.39 -3.14 -13.90
C THR A 628 6.10 -3.05 -14.72
N ALA A 629 6.17 -3.23 -16.04
CA ALA A 629 5.00 -3.20 -16.91
C ALA A 629 3.95 -4.26 -16.56
N VAL A 630 4.38 -5.50 -16.27
CA VAL A 630 3.46 -6.57 -15.87
C VAL A 630 2.77 -6.27 -14.55
N LEU A 631 3.51 -5.77 -13.57
CA LEU A 631 2.99 -5.46 -12.24
C LEU A 631 2.05 -4.25 -12.26
N THR A 632 2.41 -3.20 -12.98
CA THR A 632 1.63 -1.97 -13.06
C THR A 632 0.35 -2.15 -13.87
N ALA A 633 0.41 -2.83 -15.02
CA ALA A 633 -0.76 -3.05 -15.89
C ALA A 633 -1.82 -3.96 -15.25
N GLY A 634 -1.46 -4.74 -14.21
CA GLY A 634 -2.40 -5.61 -13.49
C GLY A 634 -3.46 -4.86 -12.67
N GLY A 635 -3.17 -3.63 -12.25
CA GLY A 635 -4.06 -2.79 -11.45
C GLY A 635 -4.69 -1.60 -12.21
N LEU A 636 -4.48 -1.50 -13.52
CA LEU A 636 -5.05 -0.39 -14.31
C LEU A 636 -6.54 -0.56 -14.55
N ALA A 637 -7.30 0.51 -14.31
CA ALA A 637 -8.69 0.65 -14.70
C ALA A 637 -8.80 1.60 -15.91
N TRP A 638 -9.55 1.20 -16.93
CA TRP A 638 -9.92 2.03 -18.10
C TRP A 638 -11.23 1.55 -18.73
N PRO A 639 -11.97 2.39 -19.44
CA PRO A 639 -13.14 1.97 -20.17
C PRO A 639 -12.79 0.90 -21.25
N GLY A 640 -13.52 -0.20 -21.30
CA GLY A 640 -13.33 -1.25 -22.32
C GLY A 640 -12.24 -2.30 -22.07
N GLY A 641 -11.90 -2.58 -20.83
CA GLY A 641 -10.80 -3.44 -20.33
C GLY A 641 -10.77 -4.90 -20.81
N ALA A 642 -10.69 -5.17 -22.12
CA ALA A 642 -10.49 -6.50 -22.68
C ALA A 642 -9.06 -7.03 -22.45
N VAL A 643 -8.88 -8.37 -22.52
CA VAL A 643 -7.56 -9.04 -22.36
C VAL A 643 -6.52 -8.49 -23.35
N VAL A 644 -6.92 -8.16 -24.57
CA VAL A 644 -6.06 -7.56 -25.61
C VAL A 644 -5.57 -6.17 -25.16
N GLY A 645 -6.42 -5.36 -24.56
CA GLY A 645 -6.03 -4.04 -24.01
C GLY A 645 -4.95 -4.13 -22.91
N ARG A 646 -4.97 -5.16 -22.07
CA ARG A 646 -3.93 -5.37 -21.04
C ARG A 646 -2.55 -5.67 -21.64
N LEU A 647 -2.49 -6.37 -22.76
CA LEU A 647 -1.21 -6.61 -23.44
C LEU A 647 -0.64 -5.33 -24.04
N HIS A 648 -1.50 -4.51 -24.68
CA HIS A 648 -1.10 -3.18 -25.20
C HIS A 648 -0.64 -2.25 -24.07
N ALA A 649 -1.35 -2.20 -22.93
CA ALA A 649 -0.91 -1.43 -21.75
C ALA A 649 0.48 -1.87 -21.27
N ARG A 650 0.74 -3.17 -21.19
CA ARG A 650 2.06 -3.70 -20.80
C ARG A 650 3.15 -3.26 -21.78
N LEU A 651 2.89 -3.30 -23.06
CA LEU A 651 3.85 -2.87 -24.09
C LEU A 651 4.14 -1.37 -23.99
N ILE A 652 3.10 -0.55 -23.87
CA ILE A 652 3.26 0.92 -23.71
C ILE A 652 4.07 1.22 -22.45
N ILE A 653 3.70 0.67 -21.29
CA ILE A 653 4.41 0.91 -20.04
C ILE A 653 5.85 0.41 -20.11
N PHE A 654 6.09 -0.77 -20.74
CA PHE A 654 7.44 -1.29 -20.95
C PHE A 654 8.32 -0.29 -21.71
N LEU A 655 7.81 0.23 -22.84
CA LEU A 655 8.54 1.20 -23.65
C LEU A 655 8.79 2.53 -22.90
N LEU A 656 7.78 3.03 -22.18
CA LEU A 656 7.92 4.25 -21.40
C LEU A 656 8.98 4.08 -20.29
N VAL A 657 8.95 2.95 -19.56
CA VAL A 657 9.91 2.64 -18.47
C VAL A 657 11.33 2.46 -19.01
N LEU A 658 11.48 1.83 -20.19
CA LEU A 658 12.78 1.56 -20.79
C LEU A 658 13.44 2.85 -21.33
N VAL A 659 12.66 3.73 -21.96
CA VAL A 659 13.17 4.95 -22.65
C VAL A 659 13.31 6.14 -21.71
N GLN A 660 12.45 6.24 -20.68
CA GLN A 660 12.43 7.39 -19.75
C GLN A 660 13.80 7.74 -19.13
N PRO A 661 14.62 6.80 -18.62
CA PRO A 661 15.93 7.14 -18.05
C PRO A 661 16.91 7.74 -19.06
N TRP A 662 16.78 7.34 -20.33
CA TRP A 662 17.64 7.86 -21.40
C TRP A 662 17.30 9.31 -21.74
N VAL A 663 16.01 9.63 -21.90
CA VAL A 663 15.56 10.99 -22.21
C VAL A 663 15.95 11.93 -21.05
N ARG A 664 15.67 11.55 -19.82
CA ARG A 664 15.98 12.33 -18.62
C ARG A 664 17.49 12.46 -18.39
N GLY A 665 18.24 11.36 -18.59
CA GLY A 665 19.69 11.33 -18.47
C GLY A 665 20.41 12.18 -19.52
N LEU A 666 19.93 12.17 -20.78
CA LEU A 666 20.45 13.02 -21.86
C LEU A 666 20.26 14.50 -21.53
N ALA A 667 19.04 14.90 -21.15
CA ALA A 667 18.74 16.29 -20.80
C ALA A 667 19.61 16.77 -19.62
N ARG A 668 19.73 15.94 -18.56
CA ARG A 668 20.63 16.24 -17.43
C ARG A 668 22.08 16.35 -17.86
N GLY A 669 22.58 15.45 -18.70
CA GLY A 669 23.96 15.50 -19.21
C GLY A 669 24.26 16.79 -19.99
N LEU A 670 23.36 17.18 -20.90
CA LEU A 670 23.46 18.44 -21.65
C LEU A 670 23.41 19.66 -20.72
N GLY A 671 22.51 19.65 -19.71
CA GLY A 671 22.46 20.71 -18.71
C GLY A 671 23.74 20.81 -17.87
N CYS A 672 24.29 19.68 -17.41
CA CYS A 672 25.56 19.64 -16.68
C CYS A 672 26.73 20.22 -17.51
N LEU A 673 26.79 19.91 -18.80
CA LEU A 673 27.77 20.51 -19.72
C LEU A 673 27.59 22.03 -19.85
N ARG A 674 26.34 22.50 -19.97
CA ARG A 674 26.01 23.92 -20.03
C ARG A 674 26.45 24.67 -18.76
N HIS A 675 26.21 24.11 -17.60
CA HIS A 675 26.57 24.68 -16.29
C HIS A 675 28.03 24.41 -15.89
N ARG A 676 28.78 23.62 -16.70
CA ARG A 676 30.14 23.16 -16.37
C ARG A 676 30.24 22.49 -14.99
N VAL A 677 29.18 21.80 -14.58
CA VAL A 677 29.09 21.07 -13.30
C VAL A 677 29.32 19.58 -13.54
N LEU A 678 30.35 19.03 -12.90
CA LEU A 678 30.53 17.57 -12.85
C LEU A 678 29.87 17.01 -11.58
N PRO A 679 29.23 15.84 -11.66
CA PRO A 679 28.76 15.15 -10.48
C PRO A 679 29.91 14.88 -9.50
N ALA A 680 29.87 15.43 -8.31
CA ALA A 680 30.94 15.36 -7.32
C ALA A 680 30.49 14.85 -5.96
N GLY A 681 29.60 13.88 -5.94
CA GLY A 681 29.21 13.22 -4.71
C GLY A 681 30.27 12.26 -4.19
N PRO A 682 30.38 12.04 -2.86
CA PRO A 682 31.33 11.07 -2.34
C PRO A 682 30.98 9.67 -2.87
N TRP A 683 31.99 8.96 -3.30
CA TRP A 683 31.90 7.52 -3.51
C TRP A 683 31.69 6.90 -2.14
N ARG A 684 30.44 6.62 -1.77
CA ARG A 684 30.17 5.83 -0.55
C ARG A 684 30.92 4.51 -0.71
N ARG A 685 31.65 4.08 0.32
CA ARG A 685 32.18 2.71 0.41
C ARG A 685 30.99 1.79 0.19
N TRP A 686 30.92 1.19 -0.97
CA TRP A 686 29.83 0.34 -1.39
C TRP A 686 29.89 -0.93 -0.57
N PRO A 687 28.82 -1.33 0.12
CA PRO A 687 28.72 -2.69 0.63
C PRO A 687 28.43 -3.60 -0.57
N TRP A 688 29.49 -3.91 -1.32
CA TRP A 688 29.39 -4.79 -2.50
C TRP A 688 28.83 -6.17 -2.20
N PHE A 689 28.71 -6.57 -0.92
CA PHE A 689 28.39 -7.92 -0.47
C PHE A 689 27.19 -8.03 0.47
N HIS A 690 26.47 -6.94 0.81
CA HIS A 690 25.21 -7.05 1.55
C HIS A 690 24.05 -7.16 0.56
N GLY A 691 23.58 -8.41 0.34
CA GLY A 691 22.37 -8.66 -0.46
C GLY A 691 22.54 -9.43 -1.76
N TRP A 692 23.64 -10.15 -1.96
CA TRP A 692 23.64 -11.18 -3.02
C TRP A 692 22.47 -12.13 -2.74
N PRO A 693 21.61 -12.43 -3.75
CA PRO A 693 20.51 -13.35 -3.56
C PRO A 693 21.12 -14.69 -3.20
N ALA A 694 21.09 -15.04 -1.92
CA ALA A 694 21.37 -16.40 -1.52
C ALA A 694 20.38 -17.28 -2.29
N GLY A 695 20.85 -18.45 -2.74
CA GLY A 695 20.10 -19.35 -3.61
C GLY A 695 18.65 -19.54 -3.15
N ARG A 696 17.75 -19.86 -4.07
CA ARG A 696 16.34 -20.09 -3.74
C ARG A 696 16.24 -21.14 -2.63
N PRO A 697 15.43 -20.92 -1.58
CA PRO A 697 15.25 -21.92 -0.53
C PRO A 697 14.67 -23.21 -1.12
N LYS A 698 15.34 -24.35 -0.86
CA LYS A 698 14.86 -25.68 -1.28
C LYS A 698 14.12 -26.29 -0.09
N VAL A 699 12.90 -26.73 -0.29
CA VAL A 699 12.17 -27.54 0.70
C VAL A 699 12.80 -28.92 0.74
N VAL A 700 13.22 -29.35 1.93
CA VAL A 700 13.87 -30.66 2.14
C VAL A 700 12.93 -31.64 2.82
N ALA A 701 12.07 -31.15 3.72
CA ALA A 701 11.07 -31.97 4.41
C ALA A 701 9.84 -31.13 4.75
N GLU A 702 8.70 -31.78 4.72
CA GLU A 702 7.44 -31.25 5.23
C GLU A 702 6.82 -32.30 6.17
N LEU A 703 6.36 -31.86 7.35
CA LEU A 703 5.70 -32.67 8.36
C LEU A 703 4.36 -32.06 8.72
N ALA A 704 3.43 -32.89 9.14
CA ALA A 704 2.12 -32.48 9.63
C ALA A 704 1.81 -33.21 10.93
N PHE A 705 1.36 -32.50 11.95
CA PHE A 705 1.06 -33.00 13.27
C PHE A 705 -0.36 -32.63 13.68
N TRP A 706 -1.14 -33.61 14.10
CA TRP A 706 -2.50 -33.45 14.57
C TRP A 706 -2.52 -33.44 16.11
N GLY A 707 -3.25 -32.51 16.69
CA GLY A 707 -3.49 -32.39 18.12
C GLY A 707 -4.92 -31.99 18.44
N GLU A 708 -5.47 -32.55 19.51
CA GLU A 708 -6.73 -32.12 20.10
C GLU A 708 -6.40 -31.15 21.24
N GLN A 709 -6.86 -29.89 21.13
CA GLN A 709 -6.67 -28.81 22.11
C GLN A 709 -5.20 -28.37 22.38
N ARG A 710 -4.20 -29.08 21.87
CA ARG A 710 -2.77 -28.80 22.03
C ARG A 710 -2.03 -28.87 20.70
N GLY A 711 -0.81 -28.39 20.69
CA GLY A 711 0.08 -28.53 19.52
C GLY A 711 0.02 -27.34 18.56
N SER A 712 -0.22 -26.14 19.08
CA SER A 712 0.02 -24.92 18.31
C SER A 712 1.47 -24.81 17.86
N ARG A 713 1.72 -23.99 16.83
CA ARG A 713 3.08 -23.71 16.36
C ARG A 713 4.00 -23.22 17.48
N THR A 714 3.48 -22.43 18.41
CA THR A 714 4.21 -21.86 19.53
C THR A 714 4.68 -22.96 20.49
N GLU A 715 3.77 -23.86 20.89
CA GLU A 715 4.11 -24.99 21.77
C GLU A 715 5.13 -25.92 21.14
N LEU A 716 4.95 -26.25 19.85
CA LEU A 716 5.88 -27.10 19.11
C LEU A 716 7.27 -26.45 18.98
N LEU A 717 7.32 -25.15 18.67
CA LEU A 717 8.60 -24.41 18.54
C LEU A 717 9.34 -24.34 19.89
N THR A 718 8.63 -24.11 20.99
CA THR A 718 9.20 -24.13 22.34
C THR A 718 9.80 -25.51 22.66
N ALA A 719 9.09 -26.60 22.36
CA ALA A 719 9.59 -27.95 22.56
C ALA A 719 10.81 -28.26 21.67
N VAL A 720 10.81 -27.79 20.42
CA VAL A 720 11.95 -27.93 19.49
C VAL A 720 13.16 -27.14 19.99
N LEU A 721 13.00 -25.95 20.53
CA LEU A 721 14.06 -25.14 21.10
C LEU A 721 14.73 -25.87 22.28
N HIS A 722 13.96 -26.43 23.22
CA HIS A 722 14.51 -27.22 24.33
C HIS A 722 15.33 -28.43 23.82
N GLU A 723 14.87 -29.12 22.77
CA GLU A 723 15.64 -30.23 22.20
C GLU A 723 16.92 -29.74 21.53
N LEU A 724 16.92 -28.58 20.88
CA LEU A 724 18.12 -27.99 20.25
C LEU A 724 19.14 -27.52 21.30
N GLU A 725 18.68 -26.93 22.41
CA GLU A 725 19.52 -26.56 23.56
C GLU A 725 20.20 -27.77 24.20
N ARG A 726 19.46 -28.88 24.42
CA ARG A 726 19.97 -30.11 24.98
C ARG A 726 21.12 -30.72 24.15
N VAL A 727 21.10 -30.53 22.83
CA VAL A 727 22.16 -31.02 21.93
C VAL A 727 23.24 -29.99 21.62
N GLY A 728 23.13 -28.77 22.21
CA GLY A 728 24.08 -27.66 22.05
C GLY A 728 24.11 -27.08 20.63
N TRP A 729 23.01 -27.06 19.93
CA TRP A 729 22.97 -26.49 18.58
C TRP A 729 22.69 -24.99 18.63
N PRO A 730 23.53 -24.16 17.99
CA PRO A 730 23.27 -22.74 17.89
C PRO A 730 22.05 -22.50 17.01
N VAL A 731 21.07 -21.80 17.55
CA VAL A 731 19.82 -21.45 16.88
C VAL A 731 19.61 -19.94 16.95
N MET A 732 19.13 -19.35 15.86
CA MET A 732 18.60 -17.99 15.82
C MET A 732 17.09 -18.07 15.71
N MET A 733 16.40 -17.29 16.55
CA MET A 733 14.95 -17.08 16.43
C MET A 733 14.68 -16.05 15.34
N GLY A 734 13.63 -16.28 14.55
CA GLY A 734 13.17 -15.32 13.56
C GLY A 734 12.72 -14.04 14.24
N ASP A 735 13.18 -12.92 13.71
CA ASP A 735 12.65 -11.60 14.01
C ASP A 735 11.31 -11.36 13.30
N GLN A 736 10.73 -10.20 13.50
CA GLN A 736 9.43 -9.84 12.92
C GLN A 736 9.44 -9.77 11.39
N TRP A 737 10.63 -9.62 10.78
CA TRP A 737 10.82 -9.53 9.33
C TRP A 737 11.16 -10.88 8.69
N SER A 738 11.54 -11.86 9.50
CA SER A 738 11.97 -13.17 9.03
C SER A 738 10.79 -13.98 8.49
N ASN A 739 10.96 -14.58 7.33
CA ASN A 739 10.02 -15.55 6.77
C ASN A 739 10.27 -16.98 7.27
N TRP A 740 10.91 -17.12 8.41
CA TRP A 740 11.21 -18.37 9.09
C TRP A 740 11.10 -18.18 10.61
N ASP A 741 10.88 -19.27 11.36
CA ASP A 741 10.78 -19.26 12.81
C ASP A 741 12.13 -19.51 13.48
N LEU A 742 12.86 -20.51 13.02
CA LEU A 742 14.18 -20.86 13.51
C LEU A 742 15.18 -20.98 12.35
N GLU A 743 16.39 -20.43 12.54
CA GLU A 743 17.51 -20.57 11.63
C GLU A 743 18.69 -21.23 12.37
N LEU A 744 19.22 -22.31 11.81
CA LEU A 744 20.35 -23.05 12.35
C LEU A 744 21.56 -22.86 11.44
N LYS A 745 22.67 -22.38 12.04
CA LYS A 745 23.99 -22.19 11.41
C LYS A 745 24.99 -23.22 11.95
N ARG A 746 24.97 -24.45 11.44
CA ARG A 746 25.94 -25.46 11.85
C ARG A 746 27.21 -25.44 11.01
N SER A 747 27.13 -25.06 9.75
CA SER A 747 28.26 -24.88 8.86
C SER A 747 28.25 -23.50 8.22
N GLY A 748 29.42 -22.96 7.91
CA GLY A 748 29.49 -21.69 7.18
C GLY A 748 28.93 -21.74 5.73
N TRP A 749 28.51 -22.92 5.27
CA TRP A 749 28.13 -23.22 3.87
C TRP A 749 26.63 -23.27 3.66
N TRP A 750 25.85 -23.77 4.64
CA TRP A 750 24.42 -23.98 4.53
C TRP A 750 23.69 -23.43 5.75
N LEU A 751 22.51 -22.87 5.50
CA LEU A 751 21.53 -22.47 6.52
C LEU A 751 20.34 -23.43 6.45
N ILE A 752 19.90 -23.92 7.60
CA ILE A 752 18.66 -24.70 7.72
C ILE A 752 17.64 -23.80 8.41
N ARG A 753 16.47 -23.65 7.80
CA ARG A 753 15.37 -22.83 8.30
C ARG A 753 14.14 -23.68 8.55
N LEU A 754 13.52 -23.46 9.67
CA LEU A 754 12.27 -24.09 10.05
C LEU A 754 11.14 -23.04 9.97
N VAL A 755 10.06 -23.41 9.30
CA VAL A 755 8.84 -22.59 9.14
C VAL A 755 7.67 -23.42 9.62
N THR A 756 6.81 -22.84 10.47
CA THR A 756 5.63 -23.50 11.00
C THR A 756 4.37 -22.70 10.72
N ALA A 757 3.24 -23.41 10.66
CA ALA A 757 1.90 -22.82 10.60
C ALA A 757 0.92 -23.76 11.31
N THR A 758 -0.11 -23.23 11.97
CA THR A 758 -1.19 -23.99 12.58
C THR A 758 -2.51 -23.74 11.88
N GLU A 759 -3.12 -24.80 11.36
CA GLU A 759 -4.49 -24.77 10.86
C GLU A 759 -5.44 -25.05 12.04
N TYR A 760 -6.49 -24.24 12.15
CA TYR A 760 -7.53 -24.40 13.15
C TYR A 760 -8.76 -25.06 12.52
N HIS A 761 -9.22 -26.13 13.13
CA HIS A 761 -10.37 -26.91 12.68
C HIS A 761 -11.48 -26.88 13.74
N PRO A 762 -12.74 -27.16 13.38
CA PRO A 762 -13.85 -27.22 14.34
C PRO A 762 -13.55 -28.09 15.55
N SER A 763 -14.12 -27.78 16.72
CA SER A 763 -13.91 -28.44 18.00
C SER A 763 -12.49 -28.30 18.56
N ASP A 764 -11.86 -27.12 18.34
CA ASP A 764 -10.51 -26.75 18.83
C ASP A 764 -9.38 -27.72 18.42
N ARG A 765 -9.60 -28.44 17.32
CA ARG A 765 -8.60 -29.34 16.75
C ARG A 765 -7.58 -28.54 15.93
N ARG A 766 -6.29 -28.93 16.01
CA ARG A 766 -5.20 -28.19 15.40
C ARG A 766 -4.35 -29.09 14.51
N LEU A 767 -4.03 -28.61 13.31
CA LEU A 767 -3.06 -29.26 12.42
C LEU A 767 -1.84 -28.35 12.28
N THR A 768 -0.74 -28.71 12.98
CA THR A 768 0.49 -27.94 12.92
C THR A 768 1.41 -28.49 11.85
N ARG A 769 1.74 -27.67 10.87
CA ARG A 769 2.64 -27.97 9.76
C ARG A 769 4.04 -27.45 10.02
N VAL A 770 5.03 -28.21 9.62
CA VAL A 770 6.45 -27.86 9.74
C VAL A 770 7.13 -28.08 8.39
N ARG A 771 7.87 -27.07 7.93
CA ARG A 771 8.63 -27.14 6.70
C ARG A 771 10.10 -26.79 6.97
N LEU A 772 10.99 -27.65 6.53
CA LEU A 772 12.43 -27.43 6.58
C LEU A 772 12.92 -26.94 5.23
N HIS A 773 13.53 -25.78 5.24
CA HIS A 773 14.19 -25.19 4.08
C HIS A 773 15.69 -25.20 4.27
N THR A 774 16.39 -25.42 3.18
CA THR A 774 17.84 -25.23 3.15
C THR A 774 18.20 -24.14 2.17
N ARG A 775 19.25 -23.40 2.49
CA ARG A 775 19.75 -22.30 1.68
C ARG A 775 21.26 -22.27 1.70
N ALA A 776 21.87 -22.17 0.51
CA ALA A 776 23.29 -21.95 0.39
C ALA A 776 23.68 -20.56 0.92
N THR A 777 24.77 -20.44 1.65
CA THR A 777 25.30 -19.14 2.10
C THR A 777 25.98 -18.39 0.95
N GLY A 778 26.21 -17.09 1.12
CA GLY A 778 26.99 -16.31 0.17
C GLY A 778 28.41 -16.84 -0.04
N ARG A 779 29.00 -17.48 1.00
CA ARG A 779 30.30 -18.17 0.91
C ARG A 779 30.25 -19.37 -0.04
N THR A 780 29.21 -20.19 0.04
CA THR A 780 28.99 -21.32 -0.87
C THR A 780 28.90 -20.85 -2.31
N LEU A 781 28.12 -19.82 -2.57
CA LEU A 781 27.94 -19.27 -3.92
C LEU A 781 29.22 -18.63 -4.44
N ALA A 782 29.94 -17.88 -3.62
CA ALA A 782 31.23 -17.28 -3.99
C ALA A 782 32.26 -18.35 -4.30
N THR A 783 32.40 -19.37 -3.44
CA THR A 783 33.30 -20.48 -3.69
C THR A 783 32.92 -21.24 -4.95
N ALA A 784 31.66 -21.56 -5.16
CA ALA A 784 31.19 -22.21 -6.38
C ALA A 784 31.51 -21.37 -7.63
N ALA A 785 31.28 -20.05 -7.59
CA ALA A 785 31.60 -19.15 -8.70
C ALA A 785 33.10 -19.09 -8.99
N VAL A 786 33.93 -18.96 -7.95
CA VAL A 786 35.41 -18.94 -8.10
C VAL A 786 35.92 -20.27 -8.62
N THR A 787 35.44 -21.40 -8.06
CA THR A 787 35.84 -22.75 -8.49
C THR A 787 35.44 -22.97 -9.96
N THR A 788 34.20 -22.58 -10.34
CA THR A 788 33.75 -22.70 -11.73
C THR A 788 34.63 -21.86 -12.67
N ALA A 789 34.95 -20.62 -12.27
CA ALA A 789 35.82 -19.73 -13.08
C ALA A 789 37.23 -20.30 -13.24
N VAL A 790 37.84 -20.84 -12.16
CA VAL A 790 39.16 -21.47 -12.18
C VAL A 790 39.13 -22.72 -13.05
N VAL A 791 38.16 -23.61 -12.87
CA VAL A 791 38.02 -24.85 -13.67
C VAL A 791 37.85 -24.52 -15.15
N LEU A 792 37.03 -23.49 -15.47
CA LEU A 792 36.79 -23.03 -16.86
C LEU A 792 38.10 -22.45 -17.47
N ALA A 793 38.87 -21.68 -16.72
CA ALA A 793 40.14 -21.11 -17.15
C ALA A 793 41.18 -22.21 -17.41
N VAL A 794 41.26 -23.22 -16.53
CA VAL A 794 42.12 -24.38 -16.69
C VAL A 794 41.69 -25.24 -17.87
N PHE A 795 40.41 -25.46 -18.05
CA PHE A 795 39.86 -26.19 -19.20
C PHE A 795 40.14 -25.52 -20.55
N LEU A 796 40.05 -24.21 -20.60
CA LEU A 796 40.36 -23.42 -21.82
C LEU A 796 41.87 -23.50 -22.18
N ARG A 797 42.72 -23.74 -21.20
CA ARG A 797 44.17 -23.79 -21.37
C ARG A 797 44.72 -25.21 -21.52
N HIS A 798 44.13 -26.17 -20.78
CA HIS A 798 44.54 -27.57 -20.77
C HIS A 798 43.32 -28.47 -20.49
N ALA A 799 42.67 -28.99 -21.52
CA ALA A 799 41.45 -29.78 -21.41
C ALA A 799 41.55 -30.99 -20.47
N SER A 800 42.71 -31.67 -20.43
CA SER A 800 42.93 -32.83 -19.55
C SER A 800 42.95 -32.47 -18.06
N TRP A 801 43.54 -31.34 -17.67
CA TRP A 801 43.54 -30.85 -16.29
C TRP A 801 42.17 -30.27 -15.86
N GLY A 802 41.41 -29.76 -16.83
CA GLY A 802 40.05 -29.30 -16.59
C GLY A 802 39.09 -30.39 -16.14
N VAL A 803 39.23 -31.59 -16.67
CA VAL A 803 38.46 -32.80 -16.27
C VAL A 803 38.69 -33.18 -14.82
N TRP A 804 39.99 -33.16 -14.37
CA TRP A 804 40.29 -33.44 -12.96
C TRP A 804 39.80 -32.35 -12.02
N GLY A 805 39.81 -31.08 -12.43
CA GLY A 805 39.22 -29.96 -11.69
C GLY A 805 37.73 -30.13 -11.51
N LEU A 806 37.00 -30.54 -12.58
CA LEU A 806 35.58 -30.87 -12.51
C LEU A 806 35.30 -32.04 -11.57
N ALA A 807 36.09 -33.15 -11.65
CA ALA A 807 35.93 -34.29 -10.77
C ALA A 807 36.16 -33.93 -9.29
N GLY A 808 37.19 -33.13 -8.97
CA GLY A 808 37.45 -32.63 -7.61
C GLY A 808 36.34 -31.70 -7.09
N SER A 809 35.84 -30.81 -7.93
CA SER A 809 34.69 -29.91 -7.58
C SER A 809 33.42 -30.70 -7.32
N PHE A 810 33.16 -31.73 -8.12
CA PHE A 810 31.99 -32.60 -7.96
C PHE A 810 32.12 -33.43 -6.64
N LEU A 811 33.29 -33.97 -6.33
CA LEU A 811 33.53 -34.71 -5.08
C LEU A 811 33.33 -33.81 -3.86
N LEU A 812 33.87 -32.59 -3.90
CA LEU A 812 33.64 -31.60 -2.83
C LEU A 812 32.16 -31.30 -2.64
N TRP A 813 31.44 -31.12 -3.77
CA TRP A 813 29.99 -30.90 -3.72
C TRP A 813 29.26 -32.10 -3.09
N LEU A 814 29.60 -33.33 -3.43
CA LEU A 814 29.01 -34.54 -2.83
C LEU A 814 29.28 -34.62 -1.32
N VAL A 815 30.47 -34.29 -0.85
CA VAL A 815 30.80 -34.25 0.59
C VAL A 815 29.97 -33.19 1.31
N LEU A 816 29.84 -31.99 0.73
CA LEU A 816 29.03 -30.93 1.31
C LEU A 816 27.53 -31.30 1.36
N GLU A 817 27.00 -31.96 0.33
CA GLU A 817 25.60 -32.46 0.30
C GLU A 817 25.38 -33.55 1.34
N TYR A 818 26.34 -34.48 1.52
CA TYR A 818 26.27 -35.53 2.53
C TYR A 818 26.25 -34.97 3.98
N VAL A 819 27.14 -34.02 4.30
CA VAL A 819 27.19 -33.37 5.62
C VAL A 819 25.90 -32.59 5.88
N HIS A 820 25.37 -31.93 4.84
CA HIS A 820 24.13 -31.19 4.91
C HIS A 820 22.92 -32.13 5.13
N GLY A 821 22.83 -33.24 4.40
CA GLY A 821 21.79 -34.26 4.54
C GLY A 821 21.76 -34.89 5.95
N ALA A 822 22.93 -35.17 6.53
CA ALA A 822 23.06 -35.70 7.88
C ALA A 822 22.57 -34.69 8.95
N ALA A 823 22.87 -33.39 8.80
CA ALA A 823 22.40 -32.35 9.70
C ALA A 823 20.85 -32.17 9.62
N THR A 824 20.32 -32.18 8.41
CA THR A 824 18.86 -32.07 8.19
C THR A 824 18.11 -33.27 8.78
N SER A 825 18.62 -34.50 8.58
CA SER A 825 18.01 -35.70 9.13
C SER A 825 18.06 -35.72 10.67
N ARG A 826 19.09 -35.15 11.29
CA ARG A 826 19.17 -35.03 12.75
C ARG A 826 18.16 -34.01 13.27
N LEU A 827 17.99 -32.85 12.60
CA LEU A 827 16.97 -31.87 12.96
C LEU A 827 15.56 -32.45 12.84
N LEU A 828 15.30 -33.22 11.79
CA LEU A 828 14.03 -33.89 11.60
C LEU A 828 13.68 -34.83 12.79
N ARG A 829 14.67 -35.61 13.28
CA ARG A 829 14.50 -36.46 14.46
C ARG A 829 14.19 -35.66 15.74
N LEU A 830 14.83 -34.47 15.92
CA LEU A 830 14.55 -33.60 17.07
C LEU A 830 13.12 -33.01 17.01
N VAL A 831 12.66 -32.60 15.83
CA VAL A 831 11.29 -32.11 15.62
C VAL A 831 10.27 -33.22 15.92
N LEU A 832 10.51 -34.44 15.45
CA LEU A 832 9.67 -35.60 15.74
C LEU A 832 9.67 -35.96 17.25
N ALA A 833 10.82 -35.85 17.92
CA ALA A 833 10.92 -36.07 19.37
C ALA A 833 10.11 -35.01 20.15
N ALA A 834 10.22 -33.74 19.76
CA ALA A 834 9.45 -32.64 20.35
C ALA A 834 7.93 -32.85 20.19
N ALA A 835 7.50 -33.20 18.97
CA ALA A 835 6.09 -33.48 18.68
C ALA A 835 5.53 -34.66 19.50
N ARG A 836 6.31 -35.74 19.65
CA ARG A 836 5.91 -36.89 20.49
C ARG A 836 5.76 -36.52 21.96
N LYS A 837 6.64 -35.65 22.50
CA LYS A 837 6.55 -35.17 23.89
C LYS A 837 5.27 -34.37 24.13
N LEU A 838 4.76 -33.70 23.11
CA LEU A 838 3.49 -32.97 23.14
C LEU A 838 2.28 -33.87 22.88
N GLY A 839 2.46 -35.17 22.65
CA GLY A 839 1.38 -36.10 22.33
C GLY A 839 0.77 -35.92 20.95
N LEU A 840 1.49 -35.29 20.01
CA LEU A 840 0.99 -35.00 18.68
C LEU A 840 1.09 -36.22 17.76
N GLN A 841 0.01 -36.48 17.02
CA GLN A 841 -0.02 -37.53 16.00
C GLN A 841 0.58 -37.03 14.70
N GLN A 842 1.61 -37.68 14.20
CA GLN A 842 2.15 -37.40 12.87
C GLN A 842 1.18 -37.90 11.80
N LEU A 843 0.85 -37.05 10.85
CA LEU A 843 0.07 -37.38 9.65
C LEU A 843 0.99 -37.36 8.42
N ASP A 844 0.56 -38.09 7.38
CA ASP A 844 1.20 -37.95 6.05
C ASP A 844 0.89 -36.54 5.50
N PRO A 845 1.90 -35.73 5.20
CA PRO A 845 1.69 -34.41 4.62
C PRO A 845 0.86 -34.42 3.34
N ALA A 846 0.90 -35.50 2.55
CA ALA A 846 0.15 -35.65 1.31
C ALA A 846 -1.35 -35.93 1.53
N THR A 847 -1.68 -36.69 2.57
CA THR A 847 -3.05 -37.23 2.81
C THR A 847 -3.76 -36.54 3.94
N SER A 848 -3.17 -35.48 4.59
CA SER A 848 -3.70 -34.79 5.78
C SER A 848 -5.08 -34.15 5.53
N ARG A 849 -6.09 -35.00 5.30
CA ARG A 849 -7.49 -34.74 5.63
C ARG A 849 -7.69 -35.30 7.04
N PRO A 850 -8.17 -34.54 8.00
CA PRO A 850 -8.89 -35.15 9.10
C PRO A 850 -10.02 -35.98 8.48
N ALA A 851 -10.15 -37.23 8.87
CA ALA A 851 -11.33 -38.00 8.51
C ALA A 851 -12.54 -37.16 8.96
N SER A 852 -13.42 -36.81 8.02
CA SER A 852 -14.67 -36.17 8.37
C SER A 852 -15.33 -37.01 9.47
N PRO A 853 -15.76 -36.43 10.61
CA PRO A 853 -16.50 -37.19 11.58
C PRO A 853 -17.72 -37.81 10.87
N PRO A 854 -18.12 -39.05 11.20
CA PRO A 854 -19.34 -39.60 10.64
C PRO A 854 -20.47 -38.63 11.00
N VAL A 855 -21.18 -38.19 9.95
CA VAL A 855 -22.44 -37.46 10.12
C VAL A 855 -23.31 -38.34 11.03
N LYS A 856 -23.51 -37.95 12.26
CA LYS A 856 -24.57 -38.55 13.10
C LYS A 856 -25.86 -38.15 12.42
N THR A 857 -26.48 -39.15 11.81
CA THR A 857 -27.86 -39.12 11.31
C THR A 857 -28.82 -38.82 12.46
#